data_f843481b5090e547d30638bb6e6247d4
#
_entry.id   f843481b5090e547d30638bb6e6247d4
#
_cell.length_a   1.000
_cell.length_b   1.000
_cell.length_c   1.000
_cell.angle_alpha   90.00
_cell.angle_beta   90.00
_cell.angle_gamma   90.00
#
_symmetry.space_group_name_H-M   'P 1'
#
loop_
_entity.id
_entity.type
_entity.pdbx_description
1 polymer ?
#
loop_
_entity_poly.entity_id
_entity_poly.type
_entity_poly.pdbx_seq_one_letter_code
_entity_poly.pdbx_strand_id
1 'polypeptide(L)'
;MDRLEKNNIVKEVQDSFLEYSMSVIVARALPDLRDGLKPVHRRILYSMYESGYTPDKPHKKSARIVGDVMGKYHPHGDSSIYEAMVRMAQDFSYRYMLVDGHGNFGNIEGYGAAAMRYTESRLSKISLELLRNINKNTVNFSPNFDESEREPEVLPSRFPNILVNGTTGIAVGMATNIPPHNLREVIDGCVAYIDNHDIELDELMQYIKGPDFPTGATILGNAGIRKAYETGRGTITIRSKATIEEVNGKQCIIIDEVPYGVNTLELKNKVAELVHNKTIEGIADYHSDLKNGIKITITLKKDANAQVVLNKLYKHTSFQTTYGIIFLMLDQGVPKTLGLKDIIVKYIDFQREVIIRRTKYDLDVAEKRVHILEGLKIALDNIDAVIKLIRAAKSDDEARTGLMNNFKLSEIQANAILEMKLRRLTGLEREKIENELNDLLKLIEELRGILASDSKVLEVIKNELLEIKEKYGDERRTNIDMTAIEYIEDESLIPNEDVIITLTRNGYIKRLRSDTYRTQNRGGVGVNGMTTHEEDFVEQLISMKTHDYILFFSNKGRVYRMKGYEVPEFSRQSKGLPIINLLQLDKDENISSIVEISASSDDIKYLVFATKNGIVKRTDISEFNNIRKSGKIAIVLKKNDELISVRKTCGKDEVAIGANNGRMVRFVESEIRPMGRSSSGVKGIDLDGSYVIGSEVVNPGQEILIITDKGYGKRTVIDEYRLTHRGSKGVKALNITEKNGTMVALKRIESEEHDIVIVTDNGTIMKMPLNQVSLLRRATQGVRLINLKNNELVSTVALVTKEEEDN
;
A
#
# COMPACT_ATOMS: atom_id res chain seq x y z
N MET A 1 -34.64 59.36 2.86
CA MET A 1 -35.53 58.33 3.50
C MET A 1 -34.75 57.04 3.42
N ASP A 2 -34.13 56.66 4.51
CA ASP A 2 -33.43 55.36 4.61
C ASP A 2 -34.47 54.27 4.61
N ARG A 3 -34.42 53.40 3.62
CA ARG A 3 -35.30 52.23 3.48
C ARG A 3 -34.72 51.17 4.39
N LEU A 4 -35.30 50.96 5.55
CA LEU A 4 -35.00 49.81 6.43
C LEU A 4 -35.50 48.54 5.74
N GLU A 5 -34.61 47.79 5.14
CA GLU A 5 -34.91 46.43 4.69
C GLU A 5 -34.78 45.45 5.88
N LYS A 6 -35.88 44.74 6.16
CA LYS A 6 -35.85 43.65 7.16
C LYS A 6 -35.30 42.38 6.53
N ASN A 7 -34.03 42.09 6.74
CA ASN A 7 -33.45 40.81 6.35
C ASN A 7 -33.55 39.78 7.50
N ASN A 8 -33.90 38.56 7.14
CA ASN A 8 -33.87 37.44 8.08
C ASN A 8 -32.42 36.95 8.24
N ILE A 9 -31.83 37.20 9.41
CA ILE A 9 -30.43 36.88 9.70
C ILE A 9 -30.10 35.41 9.45
N VAL A 10 -31.05 34.50 9.71
CA VAL A 10 -30.84 33.05 9.47
C VAL A 10 -30.68 32.75 7.97
N LYS A 11 -31.55 33.40 7.14
CA LYS A 11 -31.47 33.22 5.68
C LYS A 11 -30.20 33.84 5.12
N GLU A 12 -29.84 35.04 5.56
CA GLU A 12 -28.63 35.73 5.14
C GLU A 12 -27.36 34.91 5.47
N VAL A 13 -27.30 34.37 6.69
CA VAL A 13 -26.19 33.49 7.09
C VAL A 13 -26.14 32.18 6.27
N GLN A 14 -27.33 31.59 5.97
CA GLN A 14 -27.38 30.39 5.14
C GLN A 14 -26.91 30.66 3.71
N ASP A 15 -27.40 31.73 3.09
CA ASP A 15 -27.05 32.10 1.71
C ASP A 15 -25.55 32.46 1.61
N SER A 16 -25.06 33.32 2.51
CA SER A 16 -23.64 33.69 2.56
C SER A 16 -22.71 32.50 2.84
N PHE A 17 -23.12 31.56 3.73
CA PHE A 17 -22.34 30.35 4.00
C PHE A 17 -22.32 29.41 2.81
N LEU A 18 -23.43 29.30 2.07
CA LEU A 18 -23.49 28.48 0.85
C LEU A 18 -22.55 29.04 -0.21
N GLU A 19 -22.61 30.38 -0.47
CA GLU A 19 -21.71 31.03 -1.44
C GLU A 19 -20.25 30.87 -1.05
N TYR A 20 -19.91 31.07 0.23
CA TYR A 20 -18.56 30.85 0.74
C TYR A 20 -18.13 29.37 0.55
N SER A 21 -18.99 28.44 0.90
CA SER A 21 -18.70 27.01 0.76
C SER A 21 -18.46 26.61 -0.68
N MET A 22 -19.29 27.08 -1.61
CA MET A 22 -19.12 26.85 -3.05
C MET A 22 -17.80 27.46 -3.55
N SER A 23 -17.48 28.68 -3.14
CA SER A 23 -16.21 29.30 -3.50
C SER A 23 -15.00 28.54 -3.00
N VAL A 24 -15.02 28.06 -1.74
CA VAL A 24 -13.94 27.23 -1.17
C VAL A 24 -13.79 25.91 -1.90
N ILE A 25 -14.90 25.27 -2.27
CA ILE A 25 -14.90 23.99 -2.96
C ILE A 25 -14.33 24.14 -4.38
N VAL A 26 -14.91 25.05 -5.17
CA VAL A 26 -14.62 25.16 -6.62
C VAL A 26 -13.37 26.01 -6.90
N ALA A 27 -13.17 27.10 -6.16
CA ALA A 27 -12.13 28.08 -6.47
C ALA A 27 -10.91 28.07 -5.53
N ARG A 28 -10.80 27.10 -4.60
CA ARG A 28 -9.68 27.10 -3.65
C ARG A 28 -9.10 25.72 -3.34
N ALA A 29 -9.93 24.78 -2.86
CA ALA A 29 -9.43 23.58 -2.18
C ALA A 29 -9.29 22.36 -3.08
N LEU A 30 -10.16 22.19 -4.07
CA LEU A 30 -10.17 21.01 -4.93
C LEU A 30 -9.41 21.26 -6.24
N PRO A 31 -8.71 20.22 -6.74
CA PRO A 31 -8.05 20.26 -8.04
C PRO A 31 -9.06 20.01 -9.15
N ASP A 32 -8.80 20.56 -10.33
CA ASP A 32 -9.50 20.17 -11.56
C ASP A 32 -8.94 18.84 -12.08
N LEU A 33 -9.81 17.94 -12.52
CA LEU A 33 -9.43 16.63 -13.06
C LEU A 33 -8.48 16.76 -14.25
N ARG A 34 -8.72 17.75 -15.10
CA ARG A 34 -8.07 17.92 -16.40
C ARG A 34 -6.57 18.25 -16.28
N ASP A 35 -6.19 19.08 -15.32
CA ASP A 35 -4.79 19.50 -15.14
C ASP A 35 -4.21 19.13 -13.75
N GLY A 36 -5.04 18.65 -12.85
CA GLY A 36 -4.61 18.25 -11.51
C GLY A 36 -4.20 19.39 -10.59
N LEU A 37 -4.56 20.62 -10.93
CA LEU A 37 -4.12 21.82 -10.23
C LEU A 37 -5.27 22.50 -9.49
N LYS A 38 -4.94 23.09 -8.34
CA LYS A 38 -5.78 24.08 -7.69
C LYS A 38 -5.57 25.42 -8.37
N PRO A 39 -6.51 26.38 -8.25
CA PRO A 39 -6.38 27.69 -8.88
C PRO A 39 -5.05 28.41 -8.57
N VAL A 40 -4.58 28.37 -7.33
CA VAL A 40 -3.31 29.03 -6.94
C VAL A 40 -2.10 28.46 -7.70
N HIS A 41 -2.00 27.12 -7.82
CA HIS A 41 -0.90 26.46 -8.53
C HIS A 41 -0.95 26.77 -10.03
N ARG A 42 -2.15 26.72 -10.62
CA ARG A 42 -2.36 27.05 -12.03
C ARG A 42 -1.94 28.49 -12.35
N ARG A 43 -2.35 29.44 -11.49
CA ARG A 43 -2.00 30.86 -11.62
C ARG A 43 -0.50 31.13 -11.50
N ILE A 44 0.18 30.42 -10.57
CA ILE A 44 1.64 30.51 -10.42
C ILE A 44 2.34 30.03 -11.70
N LEU A 45 2.00 28.84 -12.20
CA LEU A 45 2.66 28.27 -13.38
C LEU A 45 2.37 29.10 -14.63
N TYR A 46 1.14 29.58 -14.80
CA TYR A 46 0.76 30.42 -15.92
C TYR A 46 1.48 31.77 -15.89
N SER A 47 1.52 32.45 -14.75
CA SER A 47 2.23 33.72 -14.57
C SER A 47 3.72 33.60 -14.87
N MET A 48 4.36 32.50 -14.39
CA MET A 48 5.75 32.23 -14.68
C MET A 48 6.01 32.00 -16.18
N TYR A 49 5.10 31.32 -16.85
CA TYR A 49 5.18 31.06 -18.30
C TYR A 49 5.00 32.34 -19.10
N GLU A 50 3.98 33.13 -18.82
CA GLU A 50 3.71 34.42 -19.49
C GLU A 50 4.86 35.41 -19.30
N SER A 51 5.45 35.46 -18.10
CA SER A 51 6.63 36.29 -17.80
C SER A 51 7.93 35.71 -18.39
N GLY A 52 7.87 34.54 -19.02
CA GLY A 52 9.03 33.90 -19.67
C GLY A 52 10.07 33.38 -18.70
N TYR A 53 9.68 32.96 -17.48
CA TYR A 53 10.59 32.36 -16.49
C TYR A 53 10.75 30.85 -16.76
N THR A 54 11.25 30.53 -17.94
CA THR A 54 11.40 29.18 -18.48
C THR A 54 12.72 28.52 -18.06
N PRO A 55 12.84 27.18 -18.13
CA PRO A 55 14.02 26.43 -17.67
C PRO A 55 15.34 26.80 -18.38
N ASP A 56 15.26 27.38 -19.59
CA ASP A 56 16.41 27.84 -20.37
C ASP A 56 16.95 29.22 -19.94
N LYS A 57 16.22 29.92 -19.05
CA LYS A 57 16.57 31.25 -18.58
C LYS A 57 17.02 31.23 -17.13
N PRO A 58 17.75 32.26 -16.65
CA PRO A 58 18.17 32.37 -15.26
C PRO A 58 16.98 32.42 -14.31
N HIS A 59 17.16 31.88 -13.12
CA HIS A 59 16.22 31.98 -12.01
C HIS A 59 15.89 33.45 -11.69
N LYS A 60 14.70 33.70 -11.18
CA LYS A 60 14.22 35.02 -10.75
C LYS A 60 13.88 35.01 -9.28
N LYS A 61 14.03 36.14 -8.59
CA LYS A 61 13.64 36.27 -7.19
C LYS A 61 12.19 35.81 -7.00
N SER A 62 11.98 34.94 -6.05
CA SER A 62 10.64 34.42 -5.74
C SER A 62 9.64 35.50 -5.40
N ALA A 63 10.11 36.59 -4.74
CA ALA A 63 9.29 37.76 -4.42
C ALA A 63 8.69 38.44 -5.68
N ARG A 64 9.43 38.45 -6.81
CA ARG A 64 8.93 38.99 -8.07
C ARG A 64 7.79 38.13 -8.63
N ILE A 65 7.98 36.82 -8.63
CA ILE A 65 6.96 35.89 -9.11
C ILE A 65 5.68 36.00 -8.26
N VAL A 66 5.84 36.02 -6.94
CA VAL A 66 4.70 36.18 -6.00
C VAL A 66 3.97 37.51 -6.23
N GLY A 67 4.72 38.58 -6.45
CA GLY A 67 4.14 39.90 -6.75
C GLY A 67 3.35 39.91 -8.07
N ASP A 68 3.90 39.33 -9.14
CA ASP A 68 3.23 39.20 -10.44
C ASP A 68 1.93 38.38 -10.33
N VAL A 69 1.96 37.24 -9.61
CA VAL A 69 0.79 36.35 -9.38
C VAL A 69 -0.28 37.08 -8.57
N MET A 70 0.12 37.75 -7.48
CA MET A 70 -0.80 38.45 -6.60
C MET A 70 -1.46 39.65 -7.31
N GLY A 71 -0.68 40.40 -8.06
CA GLY A 71 -1.17 41.60 -8.74
C GLY A 71 -2.07 41.28 -9.93
N LYS A 72 -1.83 40.21 -10.65
CA LYS A 72 -2.54 39.89 -11.89
C LYS A 72 -3.66 38.88 -11.75
N TYR A 73 -3.49 37.84 -10.91
CA TYR A 73 -4.35 36.65 -10.97
C TYR A 73 -4.93 36.21 -9.63
N HIS A 74 -4.18 36.36 -8.52
CA HIS A 74 -4.56 35.72 -7.25
C HIS A 74 -4.64 36.76 -6.12
N PRO A 75 -5.82 37.36 -5.86
CA PRO A 75 -5.99 38.47 -4.91
C PRO A 75 -6.03 37.99 -3.45
N HIS A 76 -4.98 37.30 -3.02
CA HIS A 76 -4.82 36.75 -1.67
C HIS A 76 -3.42 37.05 -1.12
N GLY A 77 -3.19 36.72 0.16
CA GLY A 77 -1.91 36.98 0.82
C GLY A 77 -0.71 36.35 0.12
N ASP A 78 0.39 37.08 0.07
CA ASP A 78 1.67 36.68 -0.53
C ASP A 78 2.23 35.39 0.06
N SER A 79 2.05 35.20 1.36
CA SER A 79 2.52 34.00 2.06
C SER A 79 1.88 32.70 1.49
N SER A 80 0.58 32.73 1.19
CA SER A 80 -0.13 31.58 0.63
C SER A 80 0.37 31.22 -0.78
N ILE A 81 0.66 32.24 -1.59
CA ILE A 81 1.21 32.08 -2.94
C ILE A 81 2.63 31.51 -2.85
N TYR A 82 3.47 32.10 -1.97
CA TYR A 82 4.85 31.66 -1.80
C TYR A 82 4.94 30.22 -1.26
N GLU A 83 4.15 29.85 -0.25
CA GLU A 83 4.12 28.50 0.28
C GLU A 83 3.67 27.46 -0.77
N ALA A 84 2.68 27.80 -1.61
CA ALA A 84 2.26 26.94 -2.72
C ALA A 84 3.40 26.74 -3.73
N MET A 85 4.11 27.80 -4.08
CA MET A 85 5.27 27.75 -4.99
C MET A 85 6.42 26.95 -4.38
N VAL A 86 6.72 27.17 -3.09
CA VAL A 86 7.74 26.43 -2.33
C VAL A 86 7.47 24.93 -2.38
N ARG A 87 6.22 24.54 -2.13
CA ARG A 87 5.82 23.13 -2.15
C ARG A 87 6.05 22.47 -3.51
N MET A 88 5.79 23.17 -4.60
CA MET A 88 6.04 22.68 -5.97
C MET A 88 7.54 22.51 -6.29
N ALA A 89 8.43 23.10 -5.49
CA ALA A 89 9.89 23.01 -5.63
C ALA A 89 10.54 22.00 -4.66
N GLN A 90 9.77 21.37 -3.77
CA GLN A 90 10.28 20.41 -2.79
C GLN A 90 10.26 18.99 -3.34
N ASP A 91 11.41 18.32 -3.38
CA ASP A 91 11.59 16.96 -3.89
C ASP A 91 11.00 15.87 -2.97
N PHE A 92 10.73 16.22 -1.70
CA PHE A 92 10.04 15.35 -0.73
C PHE A 92 8.53 15.58 -0.66
N SER A 93 8.01 16.63 -1.35
CA SER A 93 6.59 16.96 -1.42
C SER A 93 5.96 16.58 -2.76
N TYR A 94 6.66 16.84 -3.86
CA TYR A 94 6.22 16.54 -5.23
C TYR A 94 7.03 15.38 -5.82
N ARG A 95 6.34 14.43 -6.42
CA ARG A 95 7.00 13.30 -7.10
C ARG A 95 7.75 13.78 -8.34
N TYR A 96 7.19 14.75 -9.06
CA TYR A 96 7.81 15.48 -10.16
C TYR A 96 7.63 16.98 -9.91
N MET A 97 8.69 17.65 -9.52
CA MET A 97 8.67 19.07 -9.18
C MET A 97 8.25 19.92 -10.36
N LEU A 98 7.33 20.86 -10.14
CA LEU A 98 6.85 21.79 -11.16
C LEU A 98 7.59 23.13 -11.15
N VAL A 99 8.27 23.44 -10.08
CA VAL A 99 9.12 24.63 -9.92
C VAL A 99 10.57 24.20 -9.68
N ASP A 100 11.50 24.83 -10.38
CA ASP A 100 12.93 24.71 -10.17
C ASP A 100 13.38 25.84 -9.26
N GLY A 101 13.69 25.49 -8.00
CA GLY A 101 14.07 26.41 -6.94
C GLY A 101 15.58 26.49 -6.71
N HIS A 102 16.09 27.69 -6.46
CA HIS A 102 17.45 27.92 -6.04
C HIS A 102 17.50 28.65 -4.71
N GLY A 103 18.21 28.06 -3.74
CA GLY A 103 18.27 28.54 -2.35
C GLY A 103 17.62 27.56 -1.38
N ASN A 104 17.23 28.03 -0.20
CA ASN A 104 16.59 27.20 0.82
C ASN A 104 15.07 27.21 0.66
N PHE A 105 14.53 26.07 0.19
CA PHE A 105 13.09 25.80 0.03
C PHE A 105 12.52 24.91 1.15
N GLY A 106 13.18 24.89 2.32
CA GLY A 106 12.80 24.01 3.43
C GLY A 106 13.42 22.62 3.31
N ASN A 107 13.14 21.77 4.29
CA ASN A 107 13.61 20.38 4.32
C ASN A 107 12.58 19.45 4.97
N ILE A 108 12.84 18.16 4.92
CA ILE A 108 11.97 17.12 5.48
C ILE A 108 11.90 17.12 7.01
N GLU A 109 12.79 17.85 7.70
CA GLU A 109 12.71 18.09 9.15
C GLU A 109 11.63 19.11 9.52
N GLY A 110 10.96 19.70 8.52
CA GLY A 110 9.90 20.69 8.73
C GLY A 110 10.42 22.12 8.90
N TYR A 111 11.70 22.37 8.65
CA TYR A 111 12.19 23.76 8.56
C TYR A 111 11.60 24.43 7.33
N GLY A 112 11.04 25.63 7.52
CA GLY A 112 10.43 26.43 6.46
C GLY A 112 11.45 26.92 5.44
N ALA A 113 10.95 27.35 4.28
CA ALA A 113 11.76 28.03 3.28
C ALA A 113 12.28 29.38 3.80
N ALA A 114 13.42 29.81 3.26
CA ALA A 114 13.88 31.18 3.48
C ALA A 114 12.87 32.18 2.91
N ALA A 115 12.87 33.41 3.42
CA ALA A 115 11.97 34.45 2.92
C ALA A 115 12.12 34.66 1.40
N MET A 116 11.04 34.94 0.69
CA MET A 116 10.95 35.01 -0.78
C MET A 116 11.94 35.99 -1.44
N ARG A 117 12.49 36.94 -0.68
CA ARG A 117 13.53 37.85 -1.14
C ARG A 117 14.90 37.19 -1.32
N TYR A 118 15.13 36.04 -0.67
CA TYR A 118 16.39 35.31 -0.74
C TYR A 118 16.37 34.16 -1.74
N THR A 119 15.21 33.51 -1.94
CA THR A 119 15.06 32.39 -2.85
C THR A 119 14.84 32.86 -4.30
N GLU A 120 15.19 32.00 -5.24
CA GLU A 120 14.98 32.23 -6.67
C GLU A 120 14.28 31.03 -7.29
N SER A 121 13.46 31.26 -8.30
CA SER A 121 12.65 30.21 -8.91
C SER A 121 12.49 30.42 -10.41
N ARG A 122 12.20 29.34 -11.12
CA ARG A 122 11.76 29.28 -12.52
C ARG A 122 10.92 28.04 -12.74
N LEU A 123 10.29 27.92 -13.90
CA LEU A 123 9.59 26.68 -14.28
C LEU A 123 10.56 25.50 -14.36
N SER A 124 10.14 24.33 -13.98
CA SER A 124 10.87 23.10 -14.25
C SER A 124 10.64 22.65 -15.70
N LYS A 125 11.47 21.71 -16.20
CA LYS A 125 11.32 21.21 -17.58
C LYS A 125 9.97 20.52 -17.80
N ILE A 126 9.52 19.70 -16.83
CA ILE A 126 8.26 18.98 -16.95
C ILE A 126 7.03 19.89 -16.88
N SER A 127 7.09 21.01 -16.16
CA SER A 127 5.97 21.93 -16.08
C SER A 127 5.65 22.61 -17.41
N LEU A 128 6.62 22.69 -18.33
CA LEU A 128 6.35 23.16 -19.69
C LEU A 128 5.39 22.23 -20.45
N GLU A 129 5.36 20.94 -20.10
CA GLU A 129 4.41 19.99 -20.73
C GLU A 129 2.97 20.23 -20.27
N LEU A 130 2.76 20.84 -19.09
CA LEU A 130 1.43 21.28 -18.66
C LEU A 130 0.93 22.51 -19.44
N LEU A 131 1.84 23.37 -19.88
CA LEU A 131 1.57 24.67 -20.53
C LEU A 131 1.70 24.63 -22.04
N ARG A 132 2.24 23.55 -22.61
CA ARG A 132 2.54 23.45 -24.02
C ARG A 132 1.30 23.65 -24.89
N ASN A 133 1.44 24.49 -25.91
CA ASN A 133 0.38 24.86 -26.84
C ASN A 133 -0.80 25.66 -26.23
N ILE A 134 -0.65 26.27 -25.06
CA ILE A 134 -1.70 27.07 -24.42
C ILE A 134 -2.14 28.24 -25.32
N ASN A 135 -1.23 28.77 -26.16
CA ASN A 135 -1.47 29.89 -27.09
C ASN A 135 -2.19 29.44 -28.38
N LYS A 136 -2.52 28.17 -28.56
CA LYS A 136 -3.20 27.63 -29.72
C LYS A 136 -4.68 27.34 -29.49
N ASN A 137 -5.33 28.14 -28.65
CA ASN A 137 -6.76 28.01 -28.31
C ASN A 137 -7.15 26.63 -27.79
N THR A 138 -6.24 25.93 -27.13
CA THR A 138 -6.43 24.57 -26.60
C THR A 138 -7.35 24.50 -25.41
N VAL A 139 -7.41 25.58 -24.61
CA VAL A 139 -8.22 25.73 -23.39
C VAL A 139 -8.96 27.06 -23.39
N ASN A 140 -9.98 27.15 -22.53
CA ASN A 140 -10.71 28.38 -22.37
C ASN A 140 -9.97 29.35 -21.43
N PHE A 141 -10.21 30.66 -21.63
CA PHE A 141 -9.72 31.73 -20.80
C PHE A 141 -10.90 32.52 -20.26
N SER A 142 -10.86 32.83 -18.98
CA SER A 142 -11.80 33.69 -18.29
C SER A 142 -11.13 35.01 -17.88
N PRO A 143 -11.89 36.10 -17.63
CA PRO A 143 -11.33 37.29 -17.00
C PRO A 143 -10.78 36.99 -15.61
N ASN A 144 -9.72 37.70 -15.20
CA ASN A 144 -9.23 37.70 -13.83
C ASN A 144 -10.20 38.43 -12.89
N PHE A 145 -9.84 38.57 -11.62
CA PHE A 145 -10.68 39.17 -10.57
C PHE A 145 -11.09 40.65 -10.81
N ASP A 146 -10.32 41.43 -11.57
CA ASP A 146 -10.58 42.84 -11.89
C ASP A 146 -10.83 43.11 -13.39
N GLU A 147 -10.96 42.04 -14.19
CA GLU A 147 -11.18 42.07 -15.64
C GLU A 147 -10.05 42.70 -16.46
N SER A 148 -8.91 43.03 -15.85
CA SER A 148 -7.76 43.62 -16.53
C SER A 148 -6.94 42.63 -17.34
N GLU A 149 -6.93 41.36 -16.96
CA GLU A 149 -6.18 40.28 -17.57
C GLU A 149 -7.09 39.06 -17.84
N ARG A 150 -6.57 38.10 -18.58
CA ARG A 150 -7.26 36.80 -18.77
C ARG A 150 -6.42 35.68 -18.25
N GLU A 151 -7.02 34.72 -17.57
CA GLU A 151 -6.38 33.54 -17.03
C GLU A 151 -6.98 32.25 -17.63
N PRO A 152 -6.19 31.18 -17.80
CA PRO A 152 -6.70 29.91 -18.29
C PRO A 152 -7.57 29.24 -17.23
N GLU A 153 -8.73 28.71 -17.64
CA GLU A 153 -9.59 27.91 -16.75
C GLU A 153 -8.90 26.63 -16.31
N VAL A 154 -8.14 26.02 -17.22
CA VAL A 154 -7.28 24.85 -16.99
C VAL A 154 -6.06 24.92 -17.89
N LEU A 155 -5.01 24.17 -17.58
CA LEU A 155 -3.86 24.03 -18.46
C LEU A 155 -4.05 22.87 -19.44
N PRO A 156 -3.43 22.89 -20.64
CA PRO A 156 -3.53 21.79 -21.61
C PRO A 156 -3.07 20.42 -21.12
N SER A 157 -2.12 20.39 -20.19
CA SER A 157 -1.68 19.23 -19.40
C SER A 157 -1.45 17.95 -20.23
N ARG A 158 -0.35 17.88 -20.97
CA ARG A 158 -0.01 16.73 -21.81
C ARG A 158 0.24 15.40 -21.07
N PHE A 159 0.23 15.39 -19.76
CA PHE A 159 0.28 14.19 -18.91
C PHE A 159 -0.73 14.31 -17.76
N PRO A 160 -1.25 13.21 -17.21
CA PRO A 160 -2.28 13.24 -16.18
C PRO A 160 -1.70 13.62 -14.81
N ASN A 161 -1.41 14.91 -14.65
CA ASN A 161 -0.78 15.47 -13.46
C ASN A 161 -1.54 15.19 -12.16
N ILE A 162 -2.88 15.05 -12.23
CA ILE A 162 -3.72 14.71 -11.07
C ILE A 162 -3.29 13.38 -10.41
N LEU A 163 -2.88 12.39 -11.18
CA LEU A 163 -2.36 11.12 -10.69
C LEU A 163 -0.86 11.18 -10.42
N VAL A 164 -0.10 11.84 -11.31
CA VAL A 164 1.38 11.85 -11.27
C VAL A 164 1.91 12.56 -10.03
N ASN A 165 1.42 13.75 -9.73
CA ASN A 165 1.82 14.50 -8.53
C ASN A 165 0.84 14.39 -7.36
N GLY A 166 -0.42 14.03 -7.65
CA GLY A 166 -1.44 14.03 -6.63
C GLY A 166 -1.72 15.44 -6.07
N THR A 167 -2.55 15.49 -5.04
CA THR A 167 -2.81 16.73 -4.29
C THR A 167 -3.58 16.42 -3.00
N THR A 168 -3.49 17.34 -2.04
CA THR A 168 -4.28 17.30 -0.80
C THR A 168 -5.05 18.60 -0.65
N GLY A 169 -6.29 18.55 -0.16
CA GLY A 169 -7.08 19.77 0.07
C GLY A 169 -8.24 19.52 1.02
N ILE A 170 -8.52 20.53 1.84
CA ILE A 170 -9.63 20.52 2.79
C ILE A 170 -10.60 21.63 2.38
N ALA A 171 -11.81 21.23 1.96
CA ALA A 171 -12.91 22.11 1.64
C ALA A 171 -13.97 22.07 2.74
N VAL A 172 -15.07 22.79 2.54
CA VAL A 172 -16.22 22.75 3.46
C VAL A 172 -16.98 21.45 3.23
N GLY A 173 -17.07 20.61 4.26
CA GLY A 173 -17.80 19.35 4.23
C GLY A 173 -17.15 18.20 3.44
N MET A 174 -16.02 18.44 2.80
CA MET A 174 -15.31 17.42 2.01
C MET A 174 -13.80 17.66 1.96
N ALA A 175 -13.02 16.60 1.73
CA ALA A 175 -11.58 16.69 1.57
C ALA A 175 -11.13 15.81 0.41
N THR A 176 -10.03 16.19 -0.22
CA THR A 176 -9.32 15.40 -1.22
C THR A 176 -7.94 15.02 -0.70
N ASN A 177 -7.50 13.82 -1.03
CA ASN A 177 -6.16 13.34 -0.70
C ASN A 177 -5.72 12.33 -1.75
N ILE A 178 -5.21 12.83 -2.86
CA ILE A 178 -4.80 12.05 -4.02
C ILE A 178 -3.28 11.82 -3.91
N PRO A 179 -2.84 10.56 -3.77
CA PRO A 179 -1.41 10.25 -3.70
C PRO A 179 -0.75 10.40 -5.07
N PRO A 180 0.55 10.71 -5.12
CA PRO A 180 1.32 10.70 -6.35
C PRO A 180 1.55 9.27 -6.87
N HIS A 181 1.78 9.15 -8.19
CA HIS A 181 2.04 7.89 -8.88
C HIS A 181 3.25 8.01 -9.81
N ASN A 182 3.81 6.89 -10.18
CA ASN A 182 4.91 6.84 -11.13
C ASN A 182 4.44 7.26 -12.54
N LEU A 183 5.18 8.18 -13.17
CA LEU A 183 4.83 8.72 -14.49
C LEU A 183 4.77 7.64 -15.57
N ARG A 184 5.73 6.70 -15.59
CA ARG A 184 5.76 5.60 -16.56
C ARG A 184 4.52 4.73 -16.42
N GLU A 185 4.19 4.34 -15.19
CA GLU A 185 3.03 3.47 -14.91
C GLU A 185 1.71 4.14 -15.32
N VAL A 186 1.55 5.42 -14.98
CA VAL A 186 0.32 6.17 -15.33
C VAL A 186 0.18 6.34 -16.83
N ILE A 187 1.27 6.64 -17.53
CA ILE A 187 1.26 6.74 -19.00
C ILE A 187 0.97 5.37 -19.62
N ASP A 188 1.57 4.30 -19.13
CA ASP A 188 1.30 2.94 -19.64
C ASP A 188 -0.17 2.55 -19.42
N GLY A 189 -0.77 2.93 -18.30
CA GLY A 189 -2.20 2.76 -18.07
C GLY A 189 -3.07 3.57 -19.03
N CYS A 190 -2.70 4.82 -19.33
CA CYS A 190 -3.40 5.64 -20.33
C CYS A 190 -3.29 5.02 -21.74
N VAL A 191 -2.11 4.55 -22.11
CA VAL A 191 -1.87 3.87 -23.41
C VAL A 191 -2.67 2.58 -23.50
N ALA A 192 -2.69 1.77 -22.43
CA ALA A 192 -3.47 0.55 -22.38
C ALA A 192 -4.98 0.82 -22.57
N TYR A 193 -5.51 1.90 -21.98
CA TYR A 193 -6.89 2.32 -22.21
C TYR A 193 -7.14 2.80 -23.65
N ILE A 194 -6.20 3.53 -24.26
CA ILE A 194 -6.31 3.96 -25.67
C ILE A 194 -6.36 2.74 -26.60
N ASP A 195 -5.56 1.71 -26.32
CA ASP A 195 -5.50 0.48 -27.13
C ASP A 195 -6.70 -0.45 -26.87
N ASN A 196 -7.28 -0.41 -25.67
CA ASN A 196 -8.46 -1.19 -25.29
C ASN A 196 -9.39 -0.36 -24.39
N HIS A 197 -10.44 0.22 -24.95
CA HIS A 197 -11.41 1.06 -24.22
C HIS A 197 -12.22 0.28 -23.18
N ASP A 198 -12.35 -1.04 -23.35
CA ASP A 198 -13.08 -1.93 -22.46
C ASP A 198 -12.19 -2.50 -21.33
N ILE A 199 -10.93 -2.05 -21.21
CA ILE A 199 -9.99 -2.52 -20.20
C ILE A 199 -10.62 -2.48 -18.79
N GLU A 200 -10.54 -3.60 -18.08
CA GLU A 200 -11.05 -3.71 -16.72
C GLU A 200 -10.02 -3.21 -15.69
N LEU A 201 -10.50 -2.93 -14.46
CA LEU A 201 -9.63 -2.39 -13.40
C LEU A 201 -8.45 -3.31 -13.09
N ASP A 202 -8.66 -4.62 -13.06
CA ASP A 202 -7.62 -5.60 -12.76
C ASP A 202 -6.48 -5.60 -13.79
N GLU A 203 -6.80 -5.42 -15.07
CA GLU A 203 -5.81 -5.27 -16.12
C GLU A 203 -5.09 -3.92 -16.01
N LEU A 204 -5.83 -2.84 -15.70
CA LEU A 204 -5.28 -1.51 -15.53
C LEU A 204 -4.29 -1.45 -14.35
N MET A 205 -4.57 -2.20 -13.28
CA MET A 205 -3.68 -2.33 -12.11
C MET A 205 -2.39 -3.11 -12.40
N GLN A 206 -2.28 -3.82 -13.52
CA GLN A 206 -1.01 -4.42 -13.95
C GLN A 206 -0.03 -3.33 -14.42
N TYR A 207 -0.54 -2.23 -14.97
CA TYR A 207 0.25 -1.07 -15.38
C TYR A 207 0.44 -0.08 -14.22
N ILE A 208 -0.64 0.31 -13.54
CA ILE A 208 -0.61 1.27 -12.43
C ILE A 208 -0.73 0.48 -11.12
N LYS A 209 0.40 0.09 -10.57
CA LYS A 209 0.48 -0.83 -9.42
C LYS A 209 0.01 -0.21 -8.11
N GLY A 210 0.15 1.11 -7.96
CA GLY A 210 -0.20 1.83 -6.74
C GLY A 210 0.49 3.18 -6.63
N PRO A 211 0.26 3.91 -5.54
CA PRO A 211 0.95 5.16 -5.25
C PRO A 211 2.48 5.02 -5.29
N ASP A 212 3.16 6.08 -5.70
CA ASP A 212 4.61 6.19 -5.76
C ASP A 212 5.06 7.50 -5.12
N PHE A 213 5.42 7.43 -3.84
CA PHE A 213 5.74 8.61 -3.04
C PHE A 213 7.17 9.09 -3.28
N PRO A 214 7.43 10.42 -3.25
CA PRO A 214 8.76 10.97 -3.43
C PRO A 214 9.77 10.49 -2.37
N THR A 215 9.29 10.18 -1.16
CA THR A 215 10.11 9.70 -0.04
C THR A 215 10.32 8.18 -0.04
N GLY A 216 9.81 7.45 -1.04
CA GLY A 216 9.93 6.00 -1.13
C GLY A 216 9.02 5.28 -0.13
N ALA A 217 9.60 4.50 0.77
CA ALA A 217 8.93 3.65 1.76
C ALA A 217 8.18 2.45 1.14
N THR A 218 7.55 1.63 1.98
CA THR A 218 6.87 0.41 1.56
C THR A 218 5.38 0.48 1.91
N ILE A 219 4.52 0.27 0.92
CA ILE A 219 3.08 0.08 1.13
C ILE A 219 2.86 -1.39 1.49
N LEU A 220 2.09 -1.63 2.56
CA LEU A 220 1.78 -2.98 3.04
C LEU A 220 0.45 -3.46 2.43
N GLY A 221 0.52 -4.49 1.58
CA GLY A 221 -0.62 -5.06 0.87
C GLY A 221 -1.13 -4.22 -0.30
N ASN A 222 -2.17 -4.69 -0.96
CA ASN A 222 -2.78 -4.01 -2.12
C ASN A 222 -4.30 -3.78 -2.01
N ALA A 223 -4.96 -4.33 -0.98
CA ALA A 223 -6.42 -4.25 -0.87
C ALA A 223 -6.90 -2.81 -0.71
N GLY A 224 -6.18 -1.99 0.07
CA GLY A 224 -6.47 -0.56 0.21
C GLY A 224 -6.29 0.22 -1.10
N ILE A 225 -5.27 -0.13 -1.90
CA ILE A 225 -5.05 0.44 -3.24
C ILE A 225 -6.21 0.06 -4.16
N ARG A 226 -6.56 -1.24 -4.22
CA ARG A 226 -7.66 -1.74 -5.05
C ARG A 226 -8.97 -1.05 -4.71
N LYS A 227 -9.33 -0.96 -3.43
CA LYS A 227 -10.53 -0.26 -2.97
C LYS A 227 -10.54 1.20 -3.39
N ALA A 228 -9.39 1.90 -3.27
CA ALA A 228 -9.26 3.28 -3.70
C ALA A 228 -9.45 3.43 -5.21
N TYR A 229 -8.87 2.55 -6.01
CA TYR A 229 -8.99 2.57 -7.47
C TYR A 229 -10.38 2.22 -7.98
N GLU A 230 -11.09 1.38 -7.26
CA GLU A 230 -12.46 1.00 -7.58
C GLU A 230 -13.47 2.09 -7.18
N THR A 231 -13.40 2.57 -5.93
CA THR A 231 -14.44 3.40 -5.33
C THR A 231 -14.06 4.88 -5.20
N GLY A 232 -12.82 5.24 -5.49
CA GLY A 232 -12.24 6.55 -5.20
C GLY A 232 -11.87 6.78 -3.73
N ARG A 233 -12.05 5.77 -2.85
CA ARG A 233 -11.71 5.88 -1.42
C ARG A 233 -11.06 4.60 -0.92
N GLY A 234 -9.96 4.73 -0.20
CA GLY A 234 -9.26 3.61 0.41
C GLY A 234 -8.27 4.08 1.47
N THR A 235 -7.73 3.13 2.21
CA THR A 235 -6.69 3.41 3.20
C THR A 235 -5.54 2.44 2.97
N ILE A 236 -4.33 2.94 2.89
CA ILE A 236 -3.11 2.15 2.77
C ILE A 236 -2.24 2.37 4.00
N THR A 237 -1.47 1.36 4.35
CA THR A 237 -0.46 1.47 5.40
C THR A 237 0.91 1.62 4.76
N ILE A 238 1.64 2.65 5.14
CA ILE A 238 2.99 2.95 4.65
C ILE A 238 3.97 2.72 5.79
N ARG A 239 5.03 1.98 5.52
CA ARG A 239 6.08 1.65 6.48
C ARG A 239 7.44 2.11 5.97
N SER A 240 8.25 2.70 6.83
CA SER A 240 9.65 3.02 6.57
C SER A 240 10.42 1.79 6.13
N LYS A 241 11.34 1.98 5.20
CA LYS A 241 12.31 0.95 4.85
C LYS A 241 13.42 0.95 5.91
N ALA A 242 13.56 -0.17 6.59
CA ALA A 242 14.53 -0.34 7.66
C ALA A 242 15.35 -1.61 7.46
N THR A 243 16.65 -1.52 7.70
CA THR A 243 17.60 -2.64 7.74
C THR A 243 18.23 -2.73 9.12
N ILE A 244 18.55 -3.95 9.54
CA ILE A 244 19.26 -4.20 10.80
C ILE A 244 20.67 -4.60 10.43
N GLU A 245 21.64 -3.79 10.84
CA GLU A 245 23.06 -3.98 10.50
C GLU A 245 23.94 -3.85 11.75
N GLU A 246 25.10 -4.43 11.70
CA GLU A 246 26.13 -4.24 12.73
C GLU A 246 27.10 -3.14 12.29
N VAL A 247 27.14 -2.05 13.04
CA VAL A 247 28.03 -0.91 12.79
C VAL A 247 28.93 -0.70 14.00
N ASN A 248 30.25 -0.80 13.81
CA ASN A 248 31.24 -0.65 14.87
C ASN A 248 31.01 -1.57 16.09
N GLY A 249 30.62 -2.83 15.85
CA GLY A 249 30.35 -3.82 16.91
C GLY A 249 29.07 -3.60 17.69
N LYS A 250 28.14 -2.77 17.19
CA LYS A 250 26.82 -2.51 17.78
C LYS A 250 25.73 -2.79 16.76
N GLN A 251 24.65 -3.41 17.18
CA GLN A 251 23.47 -3.52 16.34
C GLN A 251 22.81 -2.16 16.15
N CYS A 252 22.53 -1.82 14.91
CA CYS A 252 21.88 -0.58 14.51
C CYS A 252 20.67 -0.88 13.63
N ILE A 253 19.61 -0.10 13.79
CA ILE A 253 18.50 -0.03 12.85
C ILE A 253 18.76 1.16 11.96
N ILE A 254 18.92 0.92 10.66
CA ILE A 254 19.14 1.95 9.64
C ILE A 254 17.87 2.13 8.86
N ILE A 255 17.39 3.38 8.78
CA ILE A 255 16.17 3.74 8.06
C ILE A 255 16.54 4.73 6.96
N ASP A 256 16.33 4.31 5.72
CA ASP A 256 16.70 5.08 4.51
C ASP A 256 15.51 5.81 3.89
N GLU A 257 14.29 5.34 4.18
CA GLU A 257 13.06 5.89 3.63
C GLU A 257 12.00 6.02 4.72
N VAL A 258 11.25 7.11 4.72
CA VAL A 258 10.17 7.38 5.67
C VAL A 258 8.82 7.54 4.94
N PRO A 259 7.68 7.28 5.60
CA PRO A 259 6.38 7.50 5.00
C PRO A 259 6.18 8.94 4.55
N TYR A 260 5.43 9.11 3.48
CA TYR A 260 5.15 10.42 2.88
C TYR A 260 4.46 11.37 3.87
N GLY A 261 4.95 12.60 3.92
CA GLY A 261 4.43 13.65 4.80
C GLY A 261 4.90 13.57 6.25
N VAL A 262 5.79 12.64 6.59
CA VAL A 262 6.35 12.52 7.94
C VAL A 262 7.49 13.52 8.13
N ASN A 263 7.42 14.29 9.23
CA ASN A 263 8.45 15.18 9.70
C ASN A 263 9.49 14.40 10.50
N THR A 264 10.75 14.36 10.03
CA THR A 264 11.80 13.56 10.65
C THR A 264 12.28 14.11 12.01
N LEU A 265 12.15 15.42 12.26
CA LEU A 265 12.46 16.01 13.55
C LEU A 265 11.40 15.66 14.62
N GLU A 266 10.11 15.74 14.26
CA GLU A 266 9.02 15.29 15.14
C GLU A 266 9.16 13.80 15.46
N LEU A 267 9.55 13.00 14.48
CA LEU A 267 9.82 11.59 14.61
C LEU A 267 10.94 11.32 15.64
N LYS A 268 12.06 12.06 15.54
CA LYS A 268 13.17 12.01 16.50
C LYS A 268 12.71 12.36 17.91
N ASN A 269 11.95 13.44 18.05
CA ASN A 269 11.43 13.88 19.33
C ASN A 269 10.49 12.82 19.96
N LYS A 270 9.65 12.17 19.12
CA LYS A 270 8.77 11.10 19.57
C LYS A 270 9.54 9.87 20.02
N VAL A 271 10.58 9.47 19.31
CA VAL A 271 11.46 8.36 19.74
C VAL A 271 12.12 8.70 21.08
N ALA A 272 12.65 9.91 21.25
CA ALA A 272 13.25 10.35 22.52
C ALA A 272 12.26 10.32 23.68
N GLU A 273 11.02 10.79 23.47
CA GLU A 273 9.92 10.69 24.45
C GLU A 273 9.64 9.25 24.87
N LEU A 274 9.53 8.33 23.89
CA LEU A 274 9.23 6.91 24.16
C LEU A 274 10.37 6.20 24.92
N VAL A 275 11.61 6.59 24.66
CA VAL A 275 12.78 6.09 25.42
C VAL A 275 12.78 6.64 26.85
N HIS A 276 12.51 7.94 27.01
CA HIS A 276 12.43 8.59 28.34
C HIS A 276 11.33 7.96 29.20
N ASN A 277 10.16 7.71 28.62
CA ASN A 277 9.01 7.10 29.30
C ASN A 277 9.13 5.58 29.43
N LYS A 278 10.26 4.97 29.05
CA LYS A 278 10.53 3.52 29.07
C LYS A 278 9.51 2.67 28.31
N THR A 279 8.79 3.26 27.35
CA THR A 279 7.88 2.53 26.46
C THR A 279 8.67 1.69 25.45
N ILE A 280 9.80 2.23 24.99
CA ILE A 280 10.78 1.53 24.17
C ILE A 280 12.11 1.51 24.94
N GLU A 281 12.55 0.32 25.31
CA GLU A 281 13.85 0.07 25.89
C GLU A 281 14.82 -0.46 24.83
N GLY A 282 16.11 -0.33 25.07
CA GLY A 282 17.14 -0.92 24.20
C GLY A 282 17.74 0.05 23.18
N ILE A 283 17.26 1.28 23.04
CA ILE A 283 17.89 2.32 22.21
C ILE A 283 19.00 2.99 23.01
N ALA A 284 20.18 3.11 22.42
CA ALA A 284 21.35 3.80 22.98
C ALA A 284 21.52 5.20 22.40
N ASP A 285 21.33 5.36 21.08
CA ASP A 285 21.51 6.63 20.38
C ASP A 285 20.62 6.72 19.15
N TYR A 286 20.32 7.95 18.70
CA TYR A 286 19.58 8.27 17.50
C TYR A 286 20.33 9.35 16.71
N HIS A 287 20.82 9.01 15.53
CA HIS A 287 21.52 9.92 14.64
C HIS A 287 20.75 10.03 13.32
N SER A 288 20.60 11.24 12.78
CA SER A 288 20.04 11.45 11.43
C SER A 288 21.01 12.24 10.57
N ASP A 289 21.31 11.74 9.38
CA ASP A 289 22.03 12.42 8.32
C ASP A 289 21.10 12.62 7.12
N LEU A 290 20.91 13.86 6.72
CA LEU A 290 20.00 14.28 5.65
C LEU A 290 20.73 14.92 4.47
N LYS A 291 22.07 14.88 4.46
CA LYS A 291 22.87 15.54 3.40
C LYS A 291 22.70 14.89 2.03
N ASN A 292 22.65 13.55 2.00
CA ASN A 292 22.60 12.75 0.77
C ASN A 292 21.34 11.86 0.72
N GLY A 293 20.21 12.38 1.15
CA GLY A 293 18.98 11.62 1.35
C GLY A 293 18.72 11.37 2.83
N ILE A 294 17.66 10.60 3.10
CA ILE A 294 17.29 10.25 4.48
C ILE A 294 18.16 9.08 4.95
N LYS A 295 18.88 9.25 6.03
CA LYS A 295 19.59 8.17 6.71
C LYS A 295 19.47 8.35 8.22
N ILE A 296 18.58 7.60 8.85
CA ILE A 296 18.38 7.59 10.29
C ILE A 296 19.02 6.32 10.85
N THR A 297 19.97 6.48 11.76
CA THR A 297 20.66 5.37 12.42
C THR A 297 20.29 5.33 13.89
N ILE A 298 19.62 4.27 14.31
CA ILE A 298 19.24 4.02 15.70
C ILE A 298 20.15 2.94 16.25
N THR A 299 21.09 3.35 17.11
CA THR A 299 22.06 2.45 17.74
C THR A 299 21.41 1.77 18.95
N LEU A 300 21.57 0.45 19.05
CA LEU A 300 20.97 -0.35 20.12
C LEU A 300 21.97 -0.62 21.25
N LYS A 301 21.44 -0.86 22.45
CA LYS A 301 22.18 -1.37 23.60
C LYS A 301 22.56 -2.83 23.37
N LYS A 302 23.63 -3.29 24.01
CA LYS A 302 24.24 -4.62 23.78
C LYS A 302 23.26 -5.79 23.94
N ASP A 303 22.28 -5.67 24.84
CA ASP A 303 21.31 -6.74 25.17
C ASP A 303 19.93 -6.52 24.51
N ALA A 304 19.80 -5.58 23.57
CA ALA A 304 18.53 -5.26 22.94
C ALA A 304 18.31 -6.16 21.70
N ASN A 305 17.07 -6.65 21.56
CA ASN A 305 16.65 -7.33 20.34
C ASN A 305 16.20 -6.30 19.31
N ALA A 306 16.94 -6.18 18.21
CA ALA A 306 16.70 -5.16 17.17
C ALA A 306 15.29 -5.28 16.54
N GLN A 307 14.80 -6.51 16.33
CA GLN A 307 13.47 -6.71 15.74
C GLN A 307 12.35 -6.28 16.68
N VAL A 308 12.50 -6.53 17.97
CA VAL A 308 11.53 -6.08 18.99
C VAL A 308 11.48 -4.56 19.06
N VAL A 309 12.64 -3.91 19.04
CA VAL A 309 12.74 -2.44 19.05
C VAL A 309 12.12 -1.87 17.79
N LEU A 310 12.43 -2.44 16.61
CA LEU A 310 11.88 -2.01 15.33
C LEU A 310 10.35 -2.14 15.29
N ASN A 311 9.79 -3.26 15.77
CA ASN A 311 8.34 -3.45 15.83
C ASN A 311 7.66 -2.46 16.78
N LYS A 312 8.30 -2.12 17.91
CA LYS A 312 7.82 -1.07 18.82
C LYS A 312 7.87 0.31 18.17
N LEU A 313 8.93 0.61 17.40
CA LEU A 313 9.03 1.86 16.64
C LEU A 313 7.91 1.98 15.61
N TYR A 314 7.63 0.95 14.82
CA TYR A 314 6.51 0.92 13.87
C TYR A 314 5.15 1.14 14.55
N LYS A 315 4.99 0.62 15.77
CA LYS A 315 3.72 0.72 16.48
C LYS A 315 3.48 2.09 17.11
N HIS A 316 4.51 2.71 17.64
CA HIS A 316 4.38 3.90 18.51
C HIS A 316 4.83 5.20 17.85
N THR A 317 5.35 5.13 16.62
CA THR A 317 5.86 6.29 15.88
C THR A 317 5.35 6.30 14.45
N SER A 318 5.56 7.41 13.75
CA SER A 318 5.22 7.56 12.34
C SER A 318 6.21 6.85 11.38
N PHE A 319 7.08 5.96 11.87
CA PHE A 319 7.80 5.02 10.99
C PHE A 319 6.85 4.05 10.27
N GLN A 320 5.65 3.88 10.80
CA GLN A 320 4.53 3.29 10.10
C GLN A 320 3.30 4.16 10.33
N THR A 321 2.62 4.52 9.25
CA THR A 321 1.41 5.35 9.29
C THR A 321 0.40 4.89 8.26
N THR A 322 -0.85 5.29 8.43
CA THR A 322 -1.90 5.08 7.44
C THR A 322 -2.06 6.33 6.57
N TYR A 323 -2.32 6.12 5.29
CA TYR A 323 -2.64 7.17 4.33
C TYR A 323 -4.04 6.93 3.76
N GLY A 324 -4.96 7.84 4.05
CA GLY A 324 -6.33 7.77 3.50
C GLY A 324 -6.35 8.34 2.10
N ILE A 325 -6.70 7.53 1.11
CA ILE A 325 -6.83 7.95 -0.30
C ILE A 325 -8.26 8.44 -0.52
N ILE A 326 -8.39 9.64 -1.09
CA ILE A 326 -9.68 10.23 -1.47
C ILE A 326 -9.50 10.90 -2.82
N PHE A 327 -10.02 10.28 -3.88
CA PHE A 327 -9.98 10.78 -5.26
C PHE A 327 -11.15 11.73 -5.53
N LEU A 328 -11.26 12.78 -4.71
CA LEU A 328 -12.22 13.84 -4.90
C LEU A 328 -11.61 14.98 -5.72
N MET A 329 -12.23 15.32 -6.84
CA MET A 329 -11.77 16.33 -7.77
C MET A 329 -12.92 17.02 -8.48
N LEU A 330 -12.65 18.13 -9.15
CA LEU A 330 -13.65 18.83 -9.95
C LEU A 330 -13.69 18.22 -11.37
N ASP A 331 -14.84 17.73 -11.74
CA ASP A 331 -15.18 17.33 -13.10
C ASP A 331 -16.15 18.37 -13.67
N GLN A 332 -15.65 19.21 -14.58
CA GLN A 332 -16.41 20.36 -15.13
C GLN A 332 -17.06 21.26 -14.05
N GLY A 333 -16.29 21.56 -13.00
CA GLY A 333 -16.73 22.41 -11.90
C GLY A 333 -17.59 21.70 -10.83
N VAL A 334 -17.91 20.42 -11.00
CA VAL A 334 -18.69 19.62 -10.04
C VAL A 334 -17.75 18.69 -9.26
N PRO A 335 -17.76 18.73 -7.90
CA PRO A 335 -16.95 17.82 -7.10
C PRO A 335 -17.48 16.38 -7.23
N LYS A 336 -16.60 15.48 -7.64
CA LYS A 336 -16.87 14.04 -7.79
C LYS A 336 -15.77 13.20 -7.18
N THR A 337 -16.15 12.10 -6.55
CA THR A 337 -15.23 11.04 -6.16
C THR A 337 -15.23 9.99 -7.27
N LEU A 338 -14.06 9.73 -7.87
CA LEU A 338 -13.93 8.91 -9.08
C LEU A 338 -12.95 7.76 -8.83
N GLY A 339 -13.20 6.62 -9.49
CA GLY A 339 -12.24 5.53 -9.56
C GLY A 339 -11.10 5.81 -10.54
N LEU A 340 -10.06 4.97 -10.50
CA LEU A 340 -8.90 5.13 -11.38
C LEU A 340 -9.26 5.10 -12.87
N LYS A 341 -10.09 4.14 -13.29
CA LYS A 341 -10.53 4.01 -14.69
C LYS A 341 -11.25 5.30 -15.13
N ASP A 342 -12.19 5.80 -14.34
CA ASP A 342 -12.93 7.02 -14.67
C ASP A 342 -12.02 8.24 -14.83
N ILE A 343 -11.01 8.37 -13.96
CA ILE A 343 -10.02 9.46 -14.05
C ILE A 343 -9.26 9.40 -15.37
N ILE A 344 -8.80 8.22 -15.76
CA ILE A 344 -8.07 8.02 -17.03
C ILE A 344 -8.96 8.30 -18.24
N VAL A 345 -10.19 7.77 -18.24
CA VAL A 345 -11.17 8.01 -19.31
C VAL A 345 -11.39 9.50 -19.51
N LYS A 346 -11.73 10.22 -18.44
CA LYS A 346 -12.00 11.66 -18.50
C LYS A 346 -10.78 12.50 -18.88
N TYR A 347 -9.60 12.08 -18.42
CA TYR A 347 -8.36 12.73 -18.84
C TYR A 347 -8.10 12.55 -20.35
N ILE A 348 -8.29 11.36 -20.88
CA ILE A 348 -8.12 11.10 -22.32
C ILE A 348 -9.17 11.86 -23.15
N ASP A 349 -10.43 11.93 -22.68
CA ASP A 349 -11.46 12.74 -23.31
C ASP A 349 -11.10 14.24 -23.35
N PHE A 350 -10.54 14.76 -22.26
CA PHE A 350 -9.99 16.11 -22.24
C PHE A 350 -8.83 16.29 -23.24
N GLN A 351 -7.90 15.35 -23.30
CA GLN A 351 -6.80 15.40 -24.28
C GLN A 351 -7.31 15.36 -25.75
N ARG A 352 -8.38 14.61 -26.01
CA ARG A 352 -9.02 14.62 -27.34
C ARG A 352 -9.50 16.04 -27.68
N GLU A 353 -10.16 16.75 -26.75
CA GLU A 353 -10.57 18.14 -26.95
C GLU A 353 -9.36 19.03 -27.23
N VAL A 354 -8.31 18.93 -26.41
CA VAL A 354 -7.07 19.73 -26.56
C VAL A 354 -6.44 19.50 -27.94
N ILE A 355 -6.29 18.24 -28.38
CA ILE A 355 -5.70 17.91 -29.68
C ILE A 355 -6.57 18.43 -30.82
N ILE A 356 -7.88 18.23 -30.76
CA ILE A 356 -8.80 18.72 -31.79
C ILE A 356 -8.73 20.26 -31.91
N ARG A 357 -8.76 20.96 -30.79
CA ARG A 357 -8.68 22.43 -30.75
C ARG A 357 -7.33 22.93 -31.28
N ARG A 358 -6.22 22.32 -30.88
CA ARG A 358 -4.88 22.63 -31.38
C ARG A 358 -4.80 22.39 -32.89
N THR A 359 -5.27 21.23 -33.35
CA THR A 359 -5.21 20.88 -34.76
C THR A 359 -6.03 21.81 -35.61
N LYS A 360 -7.22 22.23 -35.15
CA LYS A 360 -8.04 23.26 -35.80
C LYS A 360 -7.32 24.61 -35.89
N TYR A 361 -6.65 25.01 -34.80
CA TYR A 361 -5.87 26.26 -34.80
C TYR A 361 -4.71 26.20 -35.81
N ASP A 362 -3.92 25.11 -35.78
CA ASP A 362 -2.80 24.92 -36.69
C ASP A 362 -3.26 24.84 -38.15
N LEU A 363 -4.42 24.21 -38.39
CA LEU A 363 -5.04 24.17 -39.73
C LEU A 363 -5.44 25.57 -40.21
N ASP A 364 -6.12 26.37 -39.39
CA ASP A 364 -6.53 27.71 -39.74
C ASP A 364 -5.32 28.63 -40.05
N VAL A 365 -4.25 28.49 -39.25
CA VAL A 365 -2.99 29.24 -39.49
C VAL A 365 -2.33 28.78 -40.77
N ALA A 366 -2.28 27.48 -41.04
CA ALA A 366 -1.69 26.93 -42.26
C ALA A 366 -2.50 27.33 -43.51
N GLU A 367 -3.84 27.24 -43.46
CA GLU A 367 -4.73 27.63 -44.56
C GLU A 367 -4.62 29.14 -44.90
N LYS A 368 -4.58 29.99 -43.88
CA LYS A 368 -4.36 31.44 -44.05
C LYS A 368 -3.00 31.72 -44.72
N ARG A 369 -1.95 30.99 -44.30
CA ARG A 369 -0.63 31.15 -44.87
C ARG A 369 -0.56 30.65 -46.33
N VAL A 370 -1.15 29.47 -46.62
CA VAL A 370 -1.28 28.96 -47.97
C VAL A 370 -2.00 29.93 -48.86
N HIS A 371 -3.12 30.50 -48.42
CA HIS A 371 -3.86 31.50 -49.19
C HIS A 371 -2.98 32.67 -49.60
N ILE A 372 -2.14 33.20 -48.70
CA ILE A 372 -1.20 34.27 -49.01
C ILE A 372 -0.14 33.80 -50.03
N LEU A 373 0.43 32.61 -49.81
CA LEU A 373 1.48 32.09 -50.70
C LEU A 373 0.97 31.78 -52.11
N GLU A 374 -0.27 31.30 -52.24
CA GLU A 374 -0.93 31.14 -53.57
C GLU A 374 -1.05 32.45 -54.31
N GLY A 375 -1.44 33.53 -53.60
CA GLY A 375 -1.46 34.88 -54.19
C GLY A 375 -0.09 35.37 -54.61
N LEU A 376 0.94 35.15 -53.78
CA LEU A 376 2.33 35.50 -54.11
C LEU A 376 2.85 34.71 -55.30
N LYS A 377 2.48 33.40 -55.43
CA LYS A 377 2.84 32.56 -56.57
C LYS A 377 2.21 33.11 -57.85
N ILE A 378 0.91 33.42 -57.84
CA ILE A 378 0.22 34.04 -58.98
C ILE A 378 0.91 35.34 -59.42
N ALA A 379 1.32 36.18 -58.44
CA ALA A 379 2.05 37.42 -58.73
C ALA A 379 3.42 37.20 -59.32
N LEU A 380 4.17 36.18 -58.84
CA LEU A 380 5.49 35.83 -59.38
C LEU A 380 5.42 35.18 -60.74
N ASP A 381 4.38 34.39 -61.03
CA ASP A 381 4.12 33.80 -62.33
C ASP A 381 3.74 34.88 -63.38
N ASN A 382 3.21 36.04 -62.94
CA ASN A 382 2.80 37.13 -63.83
C ASN A 382 3.52 38.46 -63.47
N ILE A 383 4.78 38.37 -63.08
CA ILE A 383 5.52 39.46 -62.42
C ILE A 383 5.56 40.76 -63.22
N ASP A 384 5.78 40.68 -64.55
CA ASP A 384 5.85 41.88 -65.43
C ASP A 384 4.50 42.58 -65.48
N ALA A 385 3.39 41.83 -65.55
CA ALA A 385 2.04 42.39 -65.56
C ALA A 385 1.69 43.05 -64.21
N VAL A 386 2.08 42.42 -63.11
CA VAL A 386 1.89 42.93 -61.74
C VAL A 386 2.67 44.24 -61.54
N ILE A 387 3.95 44.28 -61.94
CA ILE A 387 4.78 45.46 -61.79
C ILE A 387 4.22 46.60 -62.66
N LYS A 388 3.81 46.33 -63.91
CA LYS A 388 3.22 47.34 -64.80
C LYS A 388 1.93 47.92 -64.21
N LEU A 389 1.07 47.07 -63.63
CA LEU A 389 -0.19 47.49 -63.00
C LEU A 389 0.08 48.36 -61.73
N ILE A 390 0.99 47.98 -60.86
CA ILE A 390 1.33 48.71 -59.65
C ILE A 390 1.92 50.07 -59.99
N ARG A 391 2.79 50.16 -61.00
CA ARG A 391 3.38 51.40 -61.47
C ARG A 391 2.37 52.34 -62.12
N ALA A 392 1.33 51.84 -62.74
CA ALA A 392 0.28 52.63 -63.38
C ALA A 392 -0.75 53.16 -62.39
N ALA A 393 -0.92 52.54 -61.25
CA ALA A 393 -1.86 52.93 -60.21
C ALA A 393 -1.45 54.27 -59.53
N LYS A 394 -2.45 55.13 -59.24
CA LYS A 394 -2.23 56.41 -58.61
C LYS A 394 -2.32 56.36 -57.08
N SER A 395 -2.87 55.27 -56.53
CA SER A 395 -3.01 55.03 -55.07
C SER A 395 -2.87 53.52 -54.78
N ASP A 396 -2.60 53.20 -53.53
CA ASP A 396 -2.57 51.82 -53.06
C ASP A 396 -3.91 51.13 -53.24
N ASP A 397 -5.04 51.79 -53.05
CA ASP A 397 -6.38 51.28 -53.28
C ASP A 397 -6.65 50.97 -54.77
N GLU A 398 -6.17 51.80 -55.67
CA GLU A 398 -6.26 51.52 -57.12
C GLU A 398 -5.40 50.32 -57.52
N ALA A 399 -4.20 50.24 -56.97
CA ALA A 399 -3.32 49.05 -57.19
C ALA A 399 -3.93 47.80 -56.66
N ARG A 400 -4.47 47.82 -55.43
CA ARG A 400 -5.16 46.66 -54.75
C ARG A 400 -6.34 46.22 -55.61
N THR A 401 -7.24 47.12 -55.97
CA THR A 401 -8.43 46.84 -56.80
C THR A 401 -8.03 46.27 -58.16
N GLY A 402 -6.98 46.82 -58.76
CA GLY A 402 -6.44 46.31 -60.01
C GLY A 402 -5.89 44.91 -59.94
N LEU A 403 -5.13 44.59 -58.88
CA LEU A 403 -4.64 43.25 -58.62
C LEU A 403 -5.78 42.24 -58.39
N MET A 404 -6.78 42.63 -57.61
CA MET A 404 -7.95 41.78 -57.33
C MET A 404 -8.73 41.44 -58.62
N ASN A 405 -8.99 42.45 -59.46
CA ASN A 405 -9.80 42.27 -60.67
C ASN A 405 -9.06 41.52 -61.78
N ASN A 406 -7.78 41.83 -62.00
CA ASN A 406 -7.02 41.27 -63.12
C ASN A 406 -6.51 39.85 -62.86
N PHE A 407 -6.19 39.50 -61.59
CA PHE A 407 -5.60 38.24 -61.24
C PHE A 407 -6.53 37.41 -60.36
N LYS A 408 -7.78 37.84 -60.09
CA LYS A 408 -8.79 37.16 -59.26
C LYS A 408 -8.26 36.89 -57.84
N LEU A 409 -7.52 37.85 -57.29
CA LEU A 409 -6.92 37.78 -55.98
C LEU A 409 -7.90 38.26 -54.93
N SER A 410 -7.80 37.75 -53.69
CA SER A 410 -8.47 38.33 -52.54
C SER A 410 -7.77 39.61 -52.09
N GLU A 411 -8.46 40.40 -51.27
CA GLU A 411 -7.88 41.63 -50.70
C GLU A 411 -6.63 41.32 -49.86
N ILE A 412 -6.64 40.25 -49.09
CA ILE A 412 -5.49 39.80 -48.29
C ILE A 412 -4.30 39.42 -49.19
N GLN A 413 -4.53 38.72 -50.26
CA GLN A 413 -3.49 38.39 -51.23
C GLN A 413 -2.94 39.61 -51.94
N ALA A 414 -3.80 40.56 -52.37
CA ALA A 414 -3.40 41.80 -53.02
C ALA A 414 -2.54 42.68 -52.06
N ASN A 415 -2.93 42.79 -50.80
CA ASN A 415 -2.14 43.51 -49.80
C ASN A 415 -0.77 42.86 -49.57
N ALA A 416 -0.72 41.52 -49.45
CA ALA A 416 0.55 40.77 -49.34
C ALA A 416 1.49 40.99 -50.51
N ILE A 417 0.96 41.15 -51.74
CA ILE A 417 1.73 41.45 -52.93
C ILE A 417 2.26 42.90 -52.88
N LEU A 418 1.44 43.85 -52.46
CA LEU A 418 1.86 45.27 -52.34
C LEU A 418 2.94 45.47 -51.25
N GLU A 419 2.90 44.70 -50.18
CA GLU A 419 3.89 44.70 -49.11
C GLU A 419 5.18 43.91 -49.47
N MET A 420 5.22 43.24 -50.64
CA MET A 420 6.33 42.39 -51.03
C MET A 420 7.62 43.20 -51.30
N LYS A 421 8.69 42.86 -50.60
CA LYS A 421 10.01 43.48 -50.80
C LYS A 421 10.61 43.08 -52.16
N LEU A 422 11.23 43.99 -52.86
CA LEU A 422 11.84 43.75 -54.18
C LEU A 422 12.82 42.56 -54.22
N ARG A 423 13.51 42.26 -53.11
CA ARG A 423 14.40 41.10 -53.04
C ARG A 423 13.70 39.77 -53.23
N ARG A 424 12.37 39.69 -52.99
CA ARG A 424 11.58 38.47 -53.17
C ARG A 424 11.24 38.13 -54.63
N LEU A 425 11.65 39.02 -55.57
CA LEU A 425 11.45 38.80 -56.97
C LEU A 425 12.53 37.92 -57.63
N THR A 426 13.56 37.52 -56.88
CA THR A 426 14.63 36.63 -57.36
C THR A 426 14.16 35.17 -57.50
N GLY A 427 14.74 34.45 -58.46
CA GLY A 427 14.43 33.04 -58.73
C GLY A 427 14.58 32.13 -57.48
N LEU A 428 15.59 32.42 -56.66
CA LEU A 428 15.81 31.65 -55.39
C LEU A 428 14.68 31.86 -54.35
N GLU A 429 14.11 33.04 -54.28
CA GLU A 429 12.97 33.30 -53.37
C GLU A 429 11.67 32.70 -53.90
N ARG A 430 11.50 32.58 -55.25
CA ARG A 430 10.39 31.88 -55.89
C ARG A 430 10.41 30.40 -55.48
N GLU A 431 11.55 29.74 -55.57
CA GLU A 431 11.71 28.34 -55.17
C GLU A 431 11.39 28.14 -53.68
N LYS A 432 11.78 29.07 -52.80
CA LYS A 432 11.43 29.02 -51.37
C LYS A 432 9.92 29.13 -51.12
N ILE A 433 9.22 30.00 -51.84
CA ILE A 433 7.76 30.13 -51.76
C ILE A 433 7.07 28.87 -52.24
N GLU A 434 7.51 28.25 -53.33
CA GLU A 434 6.96 27.02 -53.84
C GLU A 434 7.19 25.84 -52.86
N ASN A 435 8.38 25.74 -52.27
CA ASN A 435 8.69 24.72 -51.26
C ASN A 435 7.85 24.91 -49.99
N GLU A 436 7.77 26.13 -49.47
CA GLU A 436 6.92 26.46 -48.30
C GLU A 436 5.45 26.13 -48.58
N LEU A 437 4.94 26.45 -49.79
CA LEU A 437 3.57 26.12 -50.18
C LEU A 437 3.32 24.61 -50.19
N ASN A 438 4.23 23.83 -50.82
CA ASN A 438 4.10 22.38 -50.88
C ASN A 438 4.17 21.73 -49.51
N ASP A 439 5.04 22.20 -48.64
CA ASP A 439 5.16 21.69 -47.24
C ASP A 439 3.90 21.97 -46.43
N LEU A 440 3.35 23.18 -46.56
CA LEU A 440 2.10 23.54 -45.88
C LEU A 440 0.90 22.78 -46.42
N LEU A 441 0.82 22.50 -47.72
CA LEU A 441 -0.26 21.69 -48.29
C LEU A 441 -0.24 20.26 -47.76
N LYS A 442 0.96 19.65 -47.63
CA LYS A 442 1.12 18.35 -46.98
C LYS A 442 0.68 18.40 -45.50
N LEU A 443 1.10 19.45 -44.79
CA LEU A 443 0.69 19.64 -43.40
C LEU A 443 -0.84 19.78 -43.25
N ILE A 444 -1.49 20.54 -44.16
CA ILE A 444 -2.96 20.67 -44.15
C ILE A 444 -3.64 19.35 -44.38
N GLU A 445 -3.13 18.51 -45.29
CA GLU A 445 -3.66 17.18 -45.55
C GLU A 445 -3.54 16.29 -44.28
N GLU A 446 -2.39 16.32 -43.61
CA GLU A 446 -2.16 15.63 -42.35
C GLU A 446 -3.12 16.10 -41.26
N LEU A 447 -3.22 17.44 -41.04
CA LEU A 447 -4.10 18.04 -40.03
C LEU A 447 -5.58 17.71 -40.26
N ARG A 448 -6.04 17.78 -41.51
CA ARG A 448 -7.39 17.37 -41.91
C ARG A 448 -7.61 15.86 -41.69
N GLY A 449 -6.58 15.06 -41.96
CA GLY A 449 -6.61 13.62 -41.68
C GLY A 449 -6.77 13.29 -40.22
N ILE A 450 -6.12 14.06 -39.32
CA ILE A 450 -6.28 13.92 -37.87
C ILE A 450 -7.71 14.28 -37.45
N LEU A 451 -8.23 15.41 -37.94
CA LEU A 451 -9.58 15.87 -37.59
C LEU A 451 -10.72 14.96 -38.12
N ALA A 452 -10.45 14.21 -39.17
CA ALA A 452 -11.44 13.32 -39.79
C ALA A 452 -11.57 11.97 -39.09
N SER A 453 -10.63 11.59 -38.21
CA SER A 453 -10.60 10.26 -37.59
C SER A 453 -10.25 10.34 -36.11
N ASP A 454 -11.17 9.86 -35.28
CA ASP A 454 -10.98 9.77 -33.84
C ASP A 454 -9.78 8.87 -33.49
N SER A 455 -9.58 7.78 -34.20
CA SER A 455 -8.44 6.89 -34.00
C SER A 455 -7.09 7.59 -34.23
N LYS A 456 -7.02 8.53 -35.18
CA LYS A 456 -5.80 9.33 -35.39
C LYS A 456 -5.58 10.35 -34.28
N VAL A 457 -6.64 10.93 -33.73
CA VAL A 457 -6.55 11.81 -32.56
C VAL A 457 -5.97 11.02 -31.38
N LEU A 458 -6.48 9.81 -31.12
CA LEU A 458 -5.97 8.94 -30.06
C LEU A 458 -4.52 8.50 -30.29
N GLU A 459 -4.14 8.24 -31.55
CA GLU A 459 -2.75 7.95 -31.91
C GLU A 459 -1.79 9.12 -31.60
N VAL A 460 -2.21 10.35 -31.87
CA VAL A 460 -1.45 11.55 -31.52
C VAL A 460 -1.29 11.64 -30.01
N ILE A 461 -2.36 11.44 -29.23
CA ILE A 461 -2.30 11.45 -27.75
C ILE A 461 -1.33 10.37 -27.26
N LYS A 462 -1.45 9.15 -27.77
CA LYS A 462 -0.58 8.03 -27.42
C LYS A 462 0.90 8.35 -27.65
N ASN A 463 1.23 8.87 -28.83
CA ASN A 463 2.61 9.21 -29.19
C ASN A 463 3.17 10.33 -28.30
N GLU A 464 2.37 11.34 -27.99
CA GLU A 464 2.78 12.43 -27.10
C GLU A 464 2.98 11.95 -25.65
N LEU A 465 2.15 11.06 -25.16
CA LEU A 465 2.32 10.44 -23.84
C LEU A 465 3.60 9.59 -23.78
N LEU A 466 3.88 8.81 -24.82
CA LEU A 466 5.10 8.00 -24.92
C LEU A 466 6.36 8.87 -24.98
N GLU A 467 6.33 10.00 -25.70
CA GLU A 467 7.42 10.99 -25.69
C GLU A 467 7.73 11.50 -24.29
N ILE A 468 6.68 11.83 -23.52
CA ILE A 468 6.82 12.31 -22.14
C ILE A 468 7.35 11.21 -21.23
N LYS A 469 6.86 9.97 -21.38
CA LYS A 469 7.34 8.80 -20.65
C LYS A 469 8.84 8.59 -20.86
N GLU A 470 9.31 8.67 -22.09
CA GLU A 470 10.74 8.51 -22.42
C GLU A 470 11.58 9.64 -21.82
N LYS A 471 11.11 10.88 -21.93
CA LYS A 471 11.87 12.07 -21.56
C LYS A 471 11.95 12.31 -20.06
N TYR A 472 10.89 12.00 -19.30
CA TYR A 472 10.77 12.33 -17.87
C TYR A 472 10.51 11.14 -16.97
N GLY A 473 10.25 9.96 -17.52
CA GLY A 473 9.94 8.76 -16.73
C GLY A 473 11.16 8.24 -15.97
N ASP A 474 10.97 7.94 -14.71
CA ASP A 474 11.96 7.34 -13.82
C ASP A 474 11.43 6.04 -13.18
N GLU A 475 12.27 5.39 -12.40
CA GLU A 475 11.91 4.17 -11.68
C GLU A 475 11.00 4.45 -10.49
N ARG A 476 10.18 3.47 -10.12
CA ARG A 476 9.35 3.51 -8.92
C ARG A 476 10.23 3.61 -7.67
N ARG A 477 9.85 4.49 -6.75
CA ARG A 477 10.53 4.69 -5.45
C ARG A 477 9.87 3.89 -4.33
N THR A 478 8.53 3.88 -4.29
CA THR A 478 7.77 3.20 -3.25
C THR A 478 7.63 1.71 -3.57
N ASN A 479 8.04 0.84 -2.65
CA ASN A 479 7.81 -0.59 -2.76
C ASN A 479 6.38 -0.95 -2.35
N ILE A 480 5.82 -2.01 -2.94
CA ILE A 480 4.52 -2.59 -2.53
C ILE A 480 4.79 -4.01 -2.08
N ASP A 481 4.64 -4.26 -0.79
CA ASP A 481 4.80 -5.59 -0.21
C ASP A 481 3.47 -6.34 -0.25
N MET A 482 3.31 -7.19 -1.25
CA MET A 482 2.11 -8.01 -1.47
C MET A 482 1.96 -9.13 -0.43
N THR A 483 3.03 -9.44 0.31
CA THR A 483 3.01 -10.48 1.35
C THR A 483 2.62 -9.93 2.72
N ALA A 484 2.64 -8.60 2.87
CA ALA A 484 2.23 -7.96 4.10
C ALA A 484 0.71 -8.05 4.29
N ILE A 485 0.30 -8.40 5.50
CA ILE A 485 -1.11 -8.48 5.85
C ILE A 485 -1.63 -7.06 6.04
N GLU A 486 -2.51 -6.64 5.15
CA GLU A 486 -3.30 -5.43 5.36
C GLU A 486 -4.37 -5.67 6.42
N TYR A 487 -4.70 -4.61 7.15
CA TYR A 487 -5.90 -4.59 7.97
C TYR A 487 -7.10 -4.52 7.03
N ILE A 488 -7.70 -5.67 6.73
CA ILE A 488 -8.85 -5.75 5.84
C ILE A 488 -10.07 -5.34 6.65
N GLU A 489 -10.67 -4.20 6.31
CA GLU A 489 -11.92 -3.73 6.93
C GLU A 489 -13.12 -4.60 6.54
N ASP A 490 -13.04 -5.32 5.43
CA ASP A 490 -14.12 -6.18 4.95
C ASP A 490 -13.65 -7.64 4.83
N GLU A 491 -13.90 -8.40 5.87
CA GLU A 491 -13.60 -9.83 5.97
C GLU A 491 -14.32 -10.68 4.90
N SER A 492 -15.40 -10.15 4.31
CA SER A 492 -16.20 -10.86 3.30
C SER A 492 -15.46 -11.06 1.97
N LEU A 493 -14.40 -10.27 1.72
CA LEU A 493 -13.59 -10.36 0.50
C LEU A 493 -12.50 -11.45 0.58
N ILE A 494 -12.28 -12.05 1.74
CA ILE A 494 -11.30 -13.12 1.94
C ILE A 494 -11.98 -14.47 1.78
N PRO A 495 -11.47 -15.38 0.95
CA PRO A 495 -11.98 -16.73 0.88
C PRO A 495 -11.88 -17.44 2.23
N ASN A 496 -12.97 -18.11 2.65
CA ASN A 496 -12.98 -18.89 3.87
C ASN A 496 -12.58 -20.33 3.56
N GLU A 497 -11.27 -20.61 3.57
CA GLU A 497 -10.63 -21.86 3.17
C GLU A 497 -10.08 -22.62 4.38
N ASP A 498 -9.98 -23.95 4.23
CA ASP A 498 -9.31 -24.79 5.21
C ASP A 498 -7.78 -24.67 5.06
N VAL A 499 -7.11 -24.33 6.15
CA VAL A 499 -5.68 -24.03 6.16
C VAL A 499 -4.99 -24.72 7.33
N ILE A 500 -3.71 -25.01 7.14
CA ILE A 500 -2.82 -25.52 8.18
C ILE A 500 -1.86 -24.43 8.59
N ILE A 501 -1.80 -24.14 9.87
CA ILE A 501 -0.84 -23.22 10.45
C ILE A 501 0.23 -24.01 11.17
N THR A 502 1.48 -23.74 10.84
CA THR A 502 2.65 -24.37 11.47
C THR A 502 3.45 -23.32 12.23
N LEU A 503 3.88 -23.68 13.43
CA LEU A 503 4.78 -22.90 14.27
C LEU A 503 5.99 -23.74 14.64
N THR A 504 7.20 -23.19 14.41
CA THR A 504 8.44 -23.86 14.82
C THR A 504 8.84 -23.47 16.24
N ARG A 505 9.75 -24.25 16.83
CA ARG A 505 10.30 -24.00 18.17
C ARG A 505 10.98 -22.63 18.27
N ASN A 506 11.68 -22.21 17.20
CA ASN A 506 12.33 -20.90 17.14
C ASN A 506 11.38 -19.77 16.74
N GLY A 507 10.06 -20.06 16.66
CA GLY A 507 9.02 -19.06 16.48
C GLY A 507 8.80 -18.62 15.04
N TYR A 508 9.09 -19.48 14.04
CA TYR A 508 8.66 -19.20 12.66
C TYR A 508 7.26 -19.74 12.42
N ILE A 509 6.39 -18.89 11.87
CA ILE A 509 5.00 -19.23 11.58
C ILE A 509 4.70 -19.08 10.10
N LYS A 510 3.85 -19.94 9.58
CA LYS A 510 3.30 -19.85 8.22
C LYS A 510 1.93 -20.51 8.13
N ARG A 511 1.18 -20.08 7.13
CA ARG A 511 -0.07 -20.71 6.71
C ARG A 511 0.18 -21.50 5.43
N LEU A 512 -0.43 -22.67 5.34
CA LEU A 512 -0.41 -23.56 4.20
C LEU A 512 -1.82 -23.97 3.85
N ARG A 513 -2.11 -24.25 2.60
CA ARG A 513 -3.36 -24.90 2.20
C ARG A 513 -3.37 -26.34 2.70
N SER A 514 -4.53 -26.87 3.04
CA SER A 514 -4.66 -28.22 3.63
C SER A 514 -4.18 -29.33 2.72
N ASP A 515 -4.22 -29.14 1.39
CA ASP A 515 -3.81 -30.11 0.35
C ASP A 515 -2.27 -30.32 0.20
N THR A 516 -1.48 -29.60 0.99
CA THR A 516 -0.01 -29.55 0.83
C THR A 516 0.73 -30.82 1.29
N TYR A 517 0.15 -31.67 2.16
CA TYR A 517 0.78 -32.87 2.74
C TYR A 517 0.24 -34.19 2.15
N ARG A 518 1.13 -35.01 1.61
CA ARG A 518 0.78 -36.36 1.07
C ARG A 518 0.76 -37.40 2.18
N THR A 519 -0.21 -38.32 2.13
CA THR A 519 -0.33 -39.46 3.05
C THR A 519 0.72 -40.53 2.78
N GLN A 520 1.32 -41.10 3.84
CA GLN A 520 2.28 -42.23 3.77
C GLN A 520 1.83 -43.39 4.70
N ASN A 521 2.22 -44.59 4.36
CA ASN A 521 1.92 -45.77 5.19
C ASN A 521 2.87 -45.87 6.40
N ARG A 522 2.47 -46.70 7.40
CA ARG A 522 3.27 -47.01 8.59
C ARG A 522 4.67 -47.49 8.23
N GLY A 523 5.70 -47.02 8.91
CA GLY A 523 7.08 -47.34 8.66
C GLY A 523 7.75 -46.57 7.52
N GLY A 524 7.08 -45.58 6.92
CA GLY A 524 7.68 -44.67 5.95
C GLY A 524 8.76 -43.77 6.56
N VAL A 525 9.58 -43.16 5.70
CA VAL A 525 10.71 -42.30 6.12
C VAL A 525 10.32 -40.85 6.35
N GLY A 526 9.12 -40.41 5.97
CA GLY A 526 8.69 -39.03 6.05
C GLY A 526 9.29 -38.16 4.95
N VAL A 527 8.84 -36.93 4.85
CA VAL A 527 9.30 -35.89 3.92
C VAL A 527 9.57 -34.59 4.65
N ASN A 528 10.51 -33.79 4.15
CA ASN A 528 10.79 -32.48 4.73
C ASN A 528 9.58 -31.55 4.53
N GLY A 529 9.00 -31.10 5.62
CA GLY A 529 7.85 -30.22 5.62
C GLY A 529 8.22 -28.75 5.62
N MET A 530 9.48 -28.42 5.91
CA MET A 530 9.96 -27.07 6.05
C MET A 530 11.49 -27.03 5.96
N THR A 531 12.05 -25.99 5.36
CA THR A 531 13.49 -25.71 5.49
C THR A 531 13.71 -25.02 6.82
N THR A 532 14.35 -25.73 7.76
CA THR A 532 14.70 -25.19 9.08
C THR A 532 16.21 -24.98 9.18
N HIS A 533 16.69 -24.21 10.17
CA HIS A 533 18.09 -24.25 10.57
C HIS A 533 18.40 -25.58 11.26
N GLU A 534 19.66 -25.95 11.34
CA GLU A 534 20.13 -27.24 11.90
C GLU A 534 19.55 -27.58 13.30
N GLU A 535 19.04 -26.59 14.04
CA GLU A 535 18.46 -26.73 15.39
C GLU A 535 16.97 -26.32 15.51
N ASP A 536 16.23 -26.07 14.41
CA ASP A 536 14.83 -25.65 14.44
C ASP A 536 13.90 -26.72 13.84
N PHE A 537 12.71 -26.93 14.44
CA PHE A 537 11.72 -27.90 13.98
C PHE A 537 10.28 -27.41 14.24
N VAL A 538 9.31 -27.98 13.53
CA VAL A 538 7.89 -27.68 13.71
C VAL A 538 7.40 -28.21 15.06
N GLU A 539 7.01 -27.36 15.96
CA GLU A 539 6.54 -27.70 17.29
C GLU A 539 5.02 -27.82 17.36
N GLN A 540 4.29 -26.96 16.65
CA GLN A 540 2.83 -26.96 16.64
C GLN A 540 2.28 -26.88 15.23
N LEU A 541 1.19 -27.62 15.01
CA LEU A 541 0.44 -27.66 13.77
C LEU A 541 -1.04 -27.62 14.12
N ILE A 542 -1.81 -26.73 13.46
CA ILE A 542 -3.24 -26.55 13.69
C ILE A 542 -3.96 -26.44 12.35
N SER A 543 -5.08 -27.14 12.23
CA SER A 543 -5.99 -27.04 11.11
C SER A 543 -7.17 -26.14 11.49
N MET A 544 -7.53 -25.17 10.64
CA MET A 544 -8.60 -24.20 10.90
C MET A 544 -9.07 -23.55 9.61
N LYS A 545 -10.15 -22.77 9.69
CA LYS A 545 -10.56 -21.90 8.58
C LYS A 545 -9.89 -20.53 8.65
N THR A 546 -9.70 -19.90 7.49
CA THR A 546 -9.06 -18.57 7.39
C THR A 546 -9.78 -17.50 8.21
N HIS A 547 -11.10 -17.58 8.36
CA HIS A 547 -11.91 -16.61 9.13
C HIS A 547 -11.97 -16.89 10.63
N ASP A 548 -11.49 -18.04 11.11
CA ASP A 548 -11.47 -18.34 12.52
C ASP A 548 -10.43 -17.51 13.26
N TYR A 549 -10.63 -17.34 14.56
CA TYR A 549 -9.65 -16.70 15.43
C TYR A 549 -8.61 -17.69 15.94
N ILE A 550 -7.39 -17.20 16.06
CA ILE A 550 -6.31 -17.91 16.72
C ILE A 550 -5.98 -17.19 18.02
N LEU A 551 -5.93 -17.92 19.12
CA LEU A 551 -5.34 -17.50 20.36
C LEU A 551 -3.95 -18.11 20.50
N PHE A 552 -2.95 -17.27 20.66
CA PHE A 552 -1.58 -17.69 20.94
C PHE A 552 -1.30 -17.50 22.42
N PHE A 553 -0.99 -18.58 23.10
CA PHE A 553 -0.64 -18.54 24.53
C PHE A 553 0.86 -18.69 24.69
N SER A 554 1.48 -17.78 25.42
CA SER A 554 2.91 -17.83 25.66
C SER A 554 3.28 -18.63 26.91
N ASN A 555 4.52 -19.11 26.92
CA ASN A 555 5.11 -19.79 28.11
C ASN A 555 5.10 -18.89 29.37
N LYS A 556 5.02 -17.58 29.20
CA LYS A 556 4.88 -16.60 30.29
C LYS A 556 3.43 -16.34 30.74
N GLY A 557 2.47 -17.12 30.22
CA GLY A 557 1.07 -17.02 30.60
C GLY A 557 0.32 -15.83 30.01
N ARG A 558 0.78 -15.27 28.88
CA ARG A 558 0.07 -14.24 28.13
C ARG A 558 -0.71 -14.83 26.95
N VAL A 559 -1.68 -14.09 26.45
CA VAL A 559 -2.48 -14.46 25.29
C VAL A 559 -2.52 -13.34 24.28
N TYR A 560 -2.41 -13.70 23.00
CA TYR A 560 -2.54 -12.84 21.84
C TYR A 560 -3.63 -13.39 20.92
N ARG A 561 -4.29 -12.55 20.15
CA ARG A 561 -5.39 -12.95 19.26
C ARG A 561 -5.21 -12.35 17.87
N MET A 562 -5.45 -13.16 16.85
CA MET A 562 -5.51 -12.73 15.44
C MET A 562 -6.44 -13.65 14.65
N LYS A 563 -6.75 -13.25 13.42
CA LYS A 563 -7.50 -14.05 12.45
C LYS A 563 -6.57 -15.02 11.70
N GLY A 564 -7.10 -16.15 11.24
CA GLY A 564 -6.32 -17.13 10.47
C GLY A 564 -5.73 -16.54 9.19
N TYR A 565 -6.46 -15.68 8.51
CA TYR A 565 -5.97 -15.00 7.30
C TYR A 565 -4.85 -13.98 7.59
N GLU A 566 -4.71 -13.48 8.81
CA GLU A 566 -3.60 -12.60 9.20
C GLU A 566 -2.25 -13.34 9.30
N VAL A 567 -2.24 -14.66 9.30
CA VAL A 567 -1.01 -15.46 9.17
C VAL A 567 -0.62 -15.57 7.70
N PRO A 568 0.59 -15.13 7.29
CA PRO A 568 0.99 -15.13 5.89
C PRO A 568 1.03 -16.52 5.29
N GLU A 569 0.59 -16.62 4.01
CA GLU A 569 0.71 -17.83 3.22
C GLU A 569 2.11 -17.95 2.64
N PHE A 570 2.69 -19.12 2.76
CA PHE A 570 4.01 -19.44 2.23
C PHE A 570 4.01 -20.78 1.52
N SER A 571 5.00 -21.01 0.68
CA SER A 571 5.21 -22.33 0.09
C SER A 571 5.63 -23.36 1.14
N ARG A 572 5.41 -24.65 0.84
CA ARG A 572 5.77 -25.76 1.73
C ARG A 572 7.23 -25.72 2.19
N GLN A 573 8.14 -25.41 1.27
CA GLN A 573 9.59 -25.42 1.53
C GLN A 573 10.10 -24.13 2.21
N SER A 574 9.29 -23.08 2.27
CA SER A 574 9.73 -21.81 2.86
C SER A 574 9.82 -21.91 4.38
N LYS A 575 10.68 -21.10 4.95
CA LYS A 575 10.92 -21.00 6.39
C LYS A 575 9.75 -20.36 7.16
N GLY A 576 8.91 -19.57 6.49
CA GLY A 576 7.86 -18.77 7.12
C GLY A 576 8.39 -17.44 7.69
N LEU A 577 7.54 -16.78 8.48
CA LEU A 577 7.82 -15.47 9.09
C LEU A 577 8.05 -15.64 10.60
N PRO A 578 9.03 -14.96 11.21
CA PRO A 578 9.17 -14.94 12.66
C PRO A 578 7.88 -14.43 13.31
N ILE A 579 7.33 -15.16 14.27
CA ILE A 579 6.06 -14.82 14.94
C ILE A 579 6.14 -13.48 15.68
N ILE A 580 7.33 -13.07 16.07
CA ILE A 580 7.59 -11.76 16.67
C ILE A 580 7.25 -10.59 15.75
N ASN A 581 7.19 -10.82 14.42
CA ASN A 581 6.74 -9.84 13.45
C ASN A 581 5.22 -9.68 13.44
N LEU A 582 4.48 -10.67 13.94
CA LEU A 582 3.02 -10.66 14.03
C LEU A 582 2.55 -10.31 15.44
N LEU A 583 3.22 -10.84 16.47
CA LEU A 583 2.87 -10.70 17.87
C LEU A 583 3.94 -9.91 18.63
N GLN A 584 3.52 -9.10 19.58
CA GLN A 584 4.43 -8.31 20.41
C GLN A 584 4.90 -9.12 21.61
N LEU A 585 5.80 -10.08 21.35
CA LEU A 585 6.38 -10.91 22.38
C LEU A 585 7.49 -10.17 23.14
N ASP A 586 7.58 -10.39 24.43
CA ASP A 586 8.68 -9.91 25.26
C ASP A 586 9.95 -10.77 25.07
N LYS A 587 11.07 -10.35 25.64
CA LYS A 587 12.32 -11.13 25.64
C LYS A 587 12.08 -12.48 26.33
N ASP A 588 12.58 -13.57 25.73
CA ASP A 588 12.44 -14.94 26.21
C ASP A 588 10.97 -15.41 26.34
N GLU A 589 10.05 -14.79 25.61
CA GLU A 589 8.66 -15.19 25.51
C GLU A 589 8.45 -15.99 24.22
N ASN A 590 7.99 -17.23 24.35
CA ASN A 590 7.70 -18.16 23.26
C ASN A 590 6.26 -18.61 23.32
N ILE A 591 5.67 -18.95 22.18
CA ILE A 591 4.31 -19.49 22.14
C ILE A 591 4.35 -20.97 22.53
N SER A 592 3.64 -21.30 23.58
CA SER A 592 3.55 -22.67 24.11
C SER A 592 2.29 -23.42 23.65
N SER A 593 1.22 -22.69 23.31
CA SER A 593 -0.03 -23.32 22.87
C SER A 593 -0.77 -22.40 21.90
N ILE A 594 -1.33 -22.99 20.84
CA ILE A 594 -2.21 -22.33 19.89
C ILE A 594 -3.59 -22.96 20.00
N VAL A 595 -4.62 -22.11 20.01
CA VAL A 595 -6.02 -22.56 20.08
C VAL A 595 -6.81 -21.80 19.03
N GLU A 596 -7.46 -22.54 18.12
CA GLU A 596 -8.41 -21.95 17.17
C GLU A 596 -9.78 -21.77 17.86
N ILE A 597 -10.45 -20.69 17.53
CA ILE A 597 -11.82 -20.40 17.95
C ILE A 597 -12.64 -20.09 16.70
N SER A 598 -13.54 -21.02 16.37
CA SER A 598 -14.50 -20.84 15.29
C SER A 598 -15.66 -19.96 15.77
N ALA A 599 -16.14 -19.06 14.90
CA ALA A 599 -17.31 -18.24 15.17
C ALA A 599 -18.62 -19.07 15.28
N SER A 600 -18.61 -20.33 14.83
CA SER A 600 -19.77 -21.22 14.80
C SER A 600 -19.80 -22.25 15.93
N SER A 601 -18.86 -22.24 16.88
CA SER A 601 -18.79 -23.24 17.97
C SER A 601 -19.50 -22.75 19.22
N ASP A 602 -20.84 -22.93 19.30
CA ASP A 602 -21.66 -22.54 20.45
C ASP A 602 -21.46 -23.43 21.68
N ASP A 603 -20.81 -24.57 21.57
CA ASP A 603 -20.66 -25.57 22.67
C ASP A 603 -19.44 -25.31 23.57
N ILE A 604 -18.49 -24.49 23.14
CA ILE A 604 -17.26 -24.23 23.90
C ILE A 604 -17.48 -23.13 24.93
N LYS A 605 -17.32 -23.45 26.21
CA LYS A 605 -17.56 -22.50 27.32
C LYS A 605 -16.29 -22.05 28.02
N TYR A 606 -15.29 -22.90 28.13
CA TYR A 606 -14.10 -22.62 28.90
C TYR A 606 -12.80 -23.00 28.18
N LEU A 607 -11.71 -22.41 28.64
CA LEU A 607 -10.35 -22.85 28.35
C LEU A 607 -9.73 -23.41 29.63
N VAL A 608 -9.17 -24.62 29.51
CA VAL A 608 -8.41 -25.28 30.59
C VAL A 608 -6.93 -25.14 30.30
N PHE A 609 -6.21 -24.63 31.26
CA PHE A 609 -4.77 -24.39 31.24
C PHE A 609 -4.05 -25.44 32.06
N ALA A 610 -2.89 -25.90 31.60
CA ALA A 610 -1.99 -26.75 32.35
C ALA A 610 -0.55 -26.22 32.25
N THR A 611 0.10 -26.12 33.43
CA THR A 611 1.48 -25.67 33.54
C THR A 611 2.45 -26.83 33.67
N LYS A 612 3.72 -26.60 33.42
CA LYS A 612 4.81 -27.56 33.51
C LYS A 612 4.91 -28.18 34.90
N ASN A 613 4.66 -27.42 35.95
CA ASN A 613 4.67 -27.85 37.34
C ASN A 613 3.33 -28.44 37.81
N GLY A 614 2.41 -28.74 36.89
CA GLY A 614 1.17 -29.46 37.19
C GLY A 614 0.06 -28.63 37.77
N ILE A 615 0.09 -27.30 37.63
CA ILE A 615 -1.01 -26.41 37.99
C ILE A 615 -2.03 -26.37 36.84
N VAL A 616 -3.30 -26.36 37.21
CA VAL A 616 -4.42 -26.25 36.24
C VAL A 616 -5.35 -25.11 36.58
N LYS A 617 -5.97 -24.55 35.54
CA LYS A 617 -6.91 -23.45 35.66
C LYS A 617 -7.99 -23.57 34.60
N ARG A 618 -9.24 -23.18 34.93
CA ARG A 618 -10.34 -23.08 34.00
C ARG A 618 -10.83 -21.63 33.93
N THR A 619 -10.93 -21.06 32.71
CA THR A 619 -11.36 -19.67 32.50
C THR A 619 -12.43 -19.63 31.44
N ASP A 620 -13.47 -18.81 31.63
CA ASP A 620 -14.53 -18.60 30.65
C ASP A 620 -13.96 -18.02 29.35
N ILE A 621 -14.40 -18.56 28.20
CA ILE A 621 -13.88 -18.16 26.87
C ILE A 621 -14.18 -16.71 26.54
N SER A 622 -15.27 -16.15 27.06
CA SER A 622 -15.66 -14.76 26.87
C SER A 622 -14.62 -13.76 27.39
N GLU A 623 -13.82 -14.17 28.37
CA GLU A 623 -12.69 -13.37 28.89
C GLU A 623 -11.62 -13.09 27.82
N PHE A 624 -11.64 -13.83 26.69
CA PHE A 624 -10.67 -13.71 25.59
C PHE A 624 -11.23 -13.03 24.33
N ASN A 625 -12.49 -12.55 24.35
CA ASN A 625 -13.12 -11.89 23.21
C ASN A 625 -12.45 -10.58 22.81
N ASN A 626 -11.89 -9.84 23.75
CA ASN A 626 -11.28 -8.52 23.54
C ASN A 626 -9.79 -8.52 23.93
N ILE A 627 -8.98 -9.20 23.12
CA ILE A 627 -7.51 -9.21 23.27
C ILE A 627 -6.90 -8.21 22.29
N ARG A 628 -6.12 -7.26 22.82
CA ARG A 628 -5.35 -6.30 22.02
C ARG A 628 -4.13 -7.01 21.40
N LYS A 629 -3.60 -6.48 20.29
CA LYS A 629 -2.34 -6.99 19.69
C LYS A 629 -1.14 -7.00 20.64
N SER A 630 -1.16 -6.17 21.71
CA SER A 630 -0.15 -6.17 22.78
C SER A 630 -0.25 -7.34 23.75
N GLY A 631 -1.24 -8.21 23.56
CA GLY A 631 -1.50 -9.32 24.47
C GLY A 631 -2.10 -8.92 25.82
N LYS A 632 -2.62 -9.90 26.53
CA LYS A 632 -3.14 -9.79 27.90
C LYS A 632 -2.64 -10.97 28.74
N ILE A 633 -2.65 -10.81 30.06
CA ILE A 633 -2.39 -11.93 30.98
C ILE A 633 -3.53 -12.95 30.87
N ALA A 634 -3.20 -14.21 30.61
CA ALA A 634 -4.11 -15.34 30.58
C ALA A 634 -4.08 -16.15 31.87
N ILE A 635 -2.89 -16.31 32.46
CA ILE A 635 -2.67 -16.97 33.73
C ILE A 635 -1.47 -16.34 34.45
N VAL A 636 -1.54 -16.20 35.78
CA VAL A 636 -0.40 -15.77 36.61
C VAL A 636 0.39 -17.01 37.02
N LEU A 637 1.59 -17.15 36.44
CA LEU A 637 2.47 -18.29 36.73
C LEU A 637 3.20 -18.11 38.06
N LYS A 638 3.46 -19.24 38.73
CA LYS A 638 4.35 -19.29 39.90
C LYS A 638 5.81 -19.16 39.44
N LYS A 639 6.69 -18.88 40.42
CA LYS A 639 8.13 -18.77 40.12
C LYS A 639 8.65 -20.07 39.49
N ASN A 640 9.39 -19.95 38.41
CA ASN A 640 9.95 -21.08 37.65
C ASN A 640 8.91 -22.06 37.07
N ASP A 641 7.70 -21.59 36.76
CA ASP A 641 6.68 -22.38 36.07
C ASP A 641 6.45 -21.81 34.64
N GLU A 642 5.99 -22.66 33.78
CA GLU A 642 5.70 -22.34 32.37
C GLU A 642 4.33 -22.88 32.00
N LEU A 643 3.58 -22.12 31.16
CA LEU A 643 2.36 -22.62 30.55
C LEU A 643 2.71 -23.61 29.44
N ILE A 644 2.16 -24.83 29.51
CA ILE A 644 2.46 -25.90 28.56
C ILE A 644 1.31 -26.14 27.58
N SER A 645 0.07 -26.10 28.08
CA SER A 645 -1.09 -26.50 27.28
C SER A 645 -2.31 -25.71 27.63
N VAL A 646 -3.10 -25.38 26.61
CA VAL A 646 -4.43 -24.78 26.72
C VAL A 646 -5.40 -25.56 25.82
N ARG A 647 -6.57 -25.95 26.38
CA ARG A 647 -7.58 -26.76 25.68
C ARG A 647 -8.98 -26.17 25.86
N LYS A 648 -9.81 -26.35 24.84
CA LYS A 648 -11.23 -25.96 24.83
C LYS A 648 -12.09 -26.98 25.56
N THR A 649 -13.10 -26.53 26.35
CA THR A 649 -14.04 -27.43 27.05
C THR A 649 -15.46 -26.89 27.02
N CYS A 650 -16.44 -27.82 27.17
CA CYS A 650 -17.87 -27.49 27.20
C CYS A 650 -18.43 -27.27 28.62
N GLY A 651 -17.66 -27.53 29.67
CA GLY A 651 -18.08 -27.44 31.08
C GLY A 651 -18.47 -28.76 31.75
N LYS A 652 -18.56 -29.86 30.98
CA LYS A 652 -18.91 -31.20 31.44
C LYS A 652 -17.86 -32.26 31.12
N ASP A 653 -16.76 -31.84 30.56
CA ASP A 653 -15.71 -32.70 30.07
C ASP A 653 -14.82 -33.21 31.20
N GLU A 654 -14.03 -34.26 30.91
CA GLU A 654 -12.97 -34.72 31.76
C GLU A 654 -11.62 -34.24 31.24
N VAL A 655 -10.71 -34.02 32.15
CA VAL A 655 -9.35 -33.52 31.85
C VAL A 655 -8.36 -34.65 32.11
N ALA A 656 -7.56 -34.99 31.11
CA ALA A 656 -6.44 -35.88 31.20
C ALA A 656 -5.12 -35.09 31.13
N ILE A 657 -4.21 -35.28 32.07
CA ILE A 657 -2.91 -34.62 32.15
C ILE A 657 -1.83 -35.70 32.14
N GLY A 658 -0.96 -35.66 31.14
CA GLY A 658 0.16 -36.57 30.98
C GLY A 658 1.46 -36.01 31.51
N ALA A 659 2.23 -36.84 32.21
CA ALA A 659 3.57 -36.54 32.66
C ALA A 659 4.62 -37.33 31.87
N ASN A 660 5.78 -36.79 31.70
CA ASN A 660 6.89 -37.35 30.92
C ASN A 660 7.34 -38.73 31.42
N ASN A 661 7.14 -39.03 32.72
CA ASN A 661 7.42 -40.32 33.35
C ASN A 661 6.40 -41.43 33.00
N GLY A 662 5.49 -41.21 32.04
CA GLY A 662 4.50 -42.20 31.60
C GLY A 662 3.28 -42.33 32.50
N ARG A 663 3.05 -41.40 33.41
CA ARG A 663 1.85 -41.32 34.23
C ARG A 663 0.84 -40.32 33.68
N MET A 664 -0.45 -40.56 33.99
CA MET A 664 -1.55 -39.68 33.61
C MET A 664 -2.58 -39.62 34.71
N VAL A 665 -3.11 -38.43 35.00
CA VAL A 665 -4.28 -38.22 35.83
C VAL A 665 -5.50 -37.91 34.96
N ARG A 666 -6.69 -38.45 35.32
CA ARG A 666 -7.97 -38.17 34.65
C ARG A 666 -8.94 -37.74 35.74
N PHE A 667 -9.59 -36.58 35.58
CA PHE A 667 -10.57 -36.08 36.54
C PHE A 667 -11.62 -35.19 35.83
N VAL A 668 -12.76 -34.96 36.50
CA VAL A 668 -13.85 -34.16 35.92
C VAL A 668 -13.47 -32.66 35.99
N GLU A 669 -13.66 -31.94 34.92
CA GLU A 669 -13.27 -30.50 34.84
C GLU A 669 -13.99 -29.62 35.87
N SER A 670 -15.18 -30.06 36.36
CA SER A 670 -15.92 -29.36 37.41
C SER A 670 -15.16 -29.25 38.75
N GLU A 671 -14.16 -30.12 38.98
CA GLU A 671 -13.24 -29.97 40.10
C GLU A 671 -12.34 -28.73 40.03
N ILE A 672 -12.22 -28.12 38.85
CA ILE A 672 -11.57 -26.85 38.64
C ILE A 672 -12.66 -25.78 38.54
N ARG A 673 -12.83 -24.98 39.63
CA ARG A 673 -13.76 -23.85 39.57
C ARG A 673 -13.37 -22.85 38.49
N PRO A 674 -14.30 -22.19 37.77
CA PRO A 674 -14.00 -21.12 36.84
C PRO A 674 -13.27 -19.97 37.59
N MET A 675 -12.22 -19.45 36.96
CA MET A 675 -11.36 -18.41 37.49
C MET A 675 -11.07 -17.37 36.44
N GLY A 676 -10.94 -16.11 36.84
CA GLY A 676 -10.58 -15.00 35.98
C GLY A 676 -9.14 -15.11 35.45
N ARG A 677 -8.81 -14.39 34.39
CA ARG A 677 -7.51 -14.44 33.72
C ARG A 677 -6.31 -14.20 34.65
N SER A 678 -6.43 -13.35 35.65
CA SER A 678 -5.36 -12.96 36.59
C SER A 678 -5.14 -13.93 37.75
N SER A 679 -5.72 -15.11 37.73
CA SER A 679 -5.51 -16.12 38.77
C SER A 679 -4.40 -17.13 38.39
N SER A 680 -3.81 -17.80 39.42
CA SER A 680 -2.70 -18.75 39.22
C SER A 680 -3.15 -20.21 39.01
N GLY A 681 -4.39 -20.55 39.35
CA GLY A 681 -4.87 -21.92 39.25
C GLY A 681 -4.68 -22.77 40.53
N VAL A 682 -4.93 -24.08 40.41
CA VAL A 682 -4.89 -25.09 41.47
C VAL A 682 -4.04 -26.29 41.03
N LYS A 683 -3.62 -27.15 42.00
CA LYS A 683 -2.86 -28.37 41.69
C LYS A 683 -3.71 -29.34 40.87
N GLY A 684 -3.25 -29.74 39.69
CA GLY A 684 -3.86 -30.68 38.75
C GLY A 684 -3.35 -32.11 38.89
N ILE A 685 -2.04 -32.29 38.98
CA ILE A 685 -1.34 -33.56 39.11
C ILE A 685 -0.21 -33.46 40.12
N ASP A 686 0.10 -34.59 40.79
CA ASP A 686 1.28 -34.74 41.60
C ASP A 686 2.40 -35.40 40.78
N LEU A 687 3.43 -34.65 40.44
CA LEU A 687 4.42 -35.03 39.42
C LEU A 687 5.54 -35.95 39.94
N ASP A 688 5.74 -36.02 41.28
CA ASP A 688 6.79 -36.85 41.89
C ASP A 688 8.18 -36.64 41.23
N GLY A 689 8.56 -35.36 41.00
CA GLY A 689 9.84 -34.93 40.39
C GLY A 689 9.86 -34.91 38.85
N SER A 690 8.75 -35.27 38.21
CA SER A 690 8.57 -35.20 36.75
C SER A 690 7.99 -33.84 36.30
N TYR A 691 7.61 -33.70 35.02
CA TYR A 691 6.94 -32.51 34.50
C TYR A 691 5.79 -32.90 33.55
N VAL A 692 4.86 -31.99 33.37
CA VAL A 692 3.73 -32.17 32.45
C VAL A 692 4.18 -32.02 31.01
N ILE A 693 3.76 -32.93 30.13
CA ILE A 693 4.02 -32.85 28.67
C ILE A 693 2.83 -32.32 27.87
N GLY A 694 1.64 -32.35 28.44
CA GLY A 694 0.43 -31.87 27.80
C GLY A 694 -0.82 -32.25 28.59
N SER A 695 -1.91 -31.62 28.21
CA SER A 695 -3.24 -31.97 28.71
C SER A 695 -4.24 -32.08 27.56
N GLU A 696 -5.22 -32.96 27.71
CA GLU A 696 -6.32 -33.16 26.79
C GLU A 696 -7.66 -33.18 27.52
N VAL A 697 -8.69 -32.76 26.81
CA VAL A 697 -10.07 -32.87 27.25
C VAL A 697 -10.65 -34.12 26.66
N VAL A 698 -11.16 -35.02 27.48
CA VAL A 698 -11.61 -36.36 27.10
C VAL A 698 -13.01 -36.65 27.63
N ASN A 699 -13.72 -37.55 26.98
CA ASN A 699 -15.01 -38.06 27.40
C ASN A 699 -15.02 -39.62 27.38
N PRO A 700 -15.85 -40.28 28.19
CA PRO A 700 -15.97 -41.73 28.17
C PRO A 700 -16.15 -42.29 26.76
N GLY A 701 -15.50 -43.43 26.47
CA GLY A 701 -15.55 -44.09 25.16
C GLY A 701 -14.56 -43.53 24.11
N GLN A 702 -13.95 -42.36 24.35
CA GLN A 702 -12.93 -41.81 23.44
C GLN A 702 -11.61 -42.55 23.60
N GLU A 703 -10.78 -42.41 22.59
CA GLU A 703 -9.42 -42.93 22.57
C GLU A 703 -8.40 -41.82 22.71
N ILE A 704 -7.28 -42.13 23.31
CA ILE A 704 -6.11 -41.27 23.38
C ILE A 704 -4.93 -41.92 22.65
N LEU A 705 -4.20 -41.08 21.93
CA LEU A 705 -2.94 -41.39 21.31
C LEU A 705 -1.81 -40.97 22.24
N ILE A 706 -0.90 -41.88 22.51
CA ILE A 706 0.33 -41.62 23.27
C ILE A 706 1.52 -41.94 22.36
N ILE A 707 2.48 -41.03 22.29
CA ILE A 707 3.70 -41.20 21.52
C ILE A 707 4.91 -40.85 22.36
N THR A 708 6.02 -41.58 22.13
CA THR A 708 7.30 -41.35 22.81
C THR A 708 8.33 -40.67 21.91
N ASP A 709 9.36 -40.11 22.53
CA ASP A 709 10.50 -39.49 21.86
C ASP A 709 11.24 -40.41 20.88
N LYS A 710 11.21 -41.76 21.12
CA LYS A 710 11.81 -42.77 20.26
C LYS A 710 10.86 -43.32 19.19
N GLY A 711 9.72 -42.70 18.96
CA GLY A 711 8.80 -43.03 17.87
C GLY A 711 7.93 -44.26 18.09
N TYR A 712 7.73 -44.65 19.32
CA TYR A 712 6.75 -45.66 19.72
C TYR A 712 5.45 -44.97 20.05
N GLY A 713 4.33 -45.61 19.75
CA GLY A 713 3.02 -45.05 20.10
C GLY A 713 1.94 -46.13 20.16
N LYS A 714 0.82 -45.75 20.70
CA LYS A 714 -0.38 -46.55 20.82
C LYS A 714 -1.63 -45.72 20.96
N ARG A 715 -2.76 -46.31 20.62
CA ARG A 715 -4.09 -45.85 21.02
C ARG A 715 -4.53 -46.63 22.28
N THR A 716 -5.29 -45.99 23.14
CA THR A 716 -5.89 -46.65 24.33
C THR A 716 -7.24 -45.97 24.61
N VAL A 717 -8.27 -46.78 24.87
CA VAL A 717 -9.58 -46.27 25.28
C VAL A 717 -9.43 -45.56 26.62
N ILE A 718 -9.99 -44.36 26.74
CA ILE A 718 -9.84 -43.50 27.93
C ILE A 718 -10.38 -44.20 29.20
N ASP A 719 -11.35 -45.12 29.07
CA ASP A 719 -11.95 -45.85 30.20
C ASP A 719 -11.01 -46.85 30.85
N GLU A 720 -9.92 -47.25 30.18
CA GLU A 720 -8.81 -47.97 30.82
C GLU A 720 -8.10 -47.16 31.92
N TYR A 721 -8.28 -45.85 31.95
CA TYR A 721 -7.73 -44.95 32.96
C TYR A 721 -8.84 -44.55 33.92
N ARG A 722 -8.79 -45.07 35.14
CA ARG A 722 -9.80 -44.75 36.15
C ARG A 722 -9.91 -43.22 36.39
N LEU A 723 -11.11 -42.76 36.55
CA LEU A 723 -11.39 -41.43 36.99
C LEU A 723 -10.86 -41.25 38.44
N THR A 724 -10.07 -40.22 38.64
CA THR A 724 -9.46 -39.89 39.95
C THR A 724 -9.76 -38.41 40.28
N HIS A 725 -9.30 -37.94 41.42
CA HIS A 725 -9.35 -36.53 41.73
C HIS A 725 -8.12 -35.78 41.25
N ARG A 726 -8.29 -34.47 40.92
CA ARG A 726 -7.15 -33.62 40.60
C ARG A 726 -6.13 -33.63 41.74
N GLY A 727 -4.86 -33.42 41.42
CA GLY A 727 -3.77 -33.36 42.36
C GLY A 727 -3.25 -34.73 42.81
N SER A 728 -3.79 -35.85 42.29
CA SER A 728 -3.28 -37.21 42.52
C SER A 728 -2.04 -37.50 41.68
N LYS A 729 -1.29 -38.59 42.02
CA LYS A 729 -0.13 -39.06 41.19
C LYS A 729 -0.54 -39.69 39.88
N GLY A 730 -1.83 -39.91 39.63
CA GLY A 730 -2.34 -40.57 38.42
C GLY A 730 -1.99 -42.05 38.30
N VAL A 731 -2.30 -42.62 37.14
CA VAL A 731 -2.07 -44.04 36.83
C VAL A 731 -1.01 -44.20 35.73
N LYS A 732 -0.40 -45.38 35.60
CA LYS A 732 0.56 -45.68 34.55
C LYS A 732 -0.19 -45.67 33.20
N ALA A 733 0.21 -44.80 32.29
CA ALA A 733 -0.36 -44.62 30.96
C ALA A 733 0.49 -45.32 29.88
N LEU A 734 1.79 -45.42 30.11
CA LEU A 734 2.75 -46.08 29.25
C LEU A 734 3.78 -46.82 30.10
N ASN A 735 4.19 -48.01 29.68
CA ASN A 735 5.33 -48.70 30.30
C ASN A 735 6.63 -48.17 29.62
N ILE A 736 7.31 -47.25 30.26
CA ILE A 736 8.55 -46.62 29.78
C ILE A 736 9.69 -47.61 29.96
N THR A 737 10.51 -47.80 28.92
CA THR A 737 11.73 -48.57 28.86
C THR A 737 12.79 -47.81 28.06
N GLU A 738 14.06 -48.24 28.17
CA GLU A 738 15.13 -47.64 27.36
C GLU A 738 14.87 -47.78 25.85
N LYS A 739 14.11 -48.77 25.43
CA LYS A 739 13.79 -49.04 24.02
C LYS A 739 12.79 -48.04 23.45
N ASN A 740 11.76 -47.69 24.19
CA ASN A 740 10.68 -46.85 23.69
C ASN A 740 10.78 -45.40 24.16
N GLY A 741 11.67 -45.04 25.07
CA GLY A 741 11.93 -43.70 25.51
C GLY A 741 10.85 -43.12 26.43
N THR A 742 10.81 -41.81 26.57
CA THR A 742 9.89 -41.04 27.43
C THR A 742 8.65 -40.54 26.68
N MET A 743 7.57 -40.27 27.39
CA MET A 743 6.33 -39.78 26.80
C MET A 743 6.50 -38.33 26.40
N VAL A 744 6.20 -37.98 25.12
CA VAL A 744 6.31 -36.62 24.56
C VAL A 744 5.01 -36.08 24.00
N ALA A 745 4.06 -36.95 23.65
CA ALA A 745 2.76 -36.50 23.16
C ALA A 745 1.61 -37.31 23.78
N LEU A 746 0.56 -36.59 24.12
CA LEU A 746 -0.75 -37.07 24.54
C LEU A 746 -1.78 -36.32 23.71
N LYS A 747 -2.59 -37.03 22.90
CA LYS A 747 -3.61 -36.44 22.03
C LYS A 747 -4.92 -37.17 22.13
N ARG A 748 -6.05 -36.45 22.23
CA ARG A 748 -7.38 -37.04 22.12
C ARG A 748 -7.67 -37.38 20.64
N ILE A 749 -8.31 -38.52 20.43
CA ILE A 749 -8.79 -38.96 19.12
C ILE A 749 -10.29 -38.59 19.02
N GLU A 750 -10.64 -37.79 18.02
CA GLU A 750 -12.03 -37.36 17.79
C GLU A 750 -12.73 -38.26 16.76
N SER A 751 -12.01 -38.75 15.78
CA SER A 751 -12.50 -39.65 14.72
C SER A 751 -11.38 -40.57 14.22
N GLU A 752 -11.72 -41.77 13.78
CA GLU A 752 -10.75 -42.69 13.11
C GLU A 752 -10.39 -42.23 11.70
N GLU A 753 -11.12 -41.25 11.15
CA GLU A 753 -10.84 -40.66 9.84
C GLU A 753 -9.72 -39.63 9.87
N HIS A 754 -9.08 -39.40 11.01
CA HIS A 754 -7.92 -38.54 11.11
C HIS A 754 -6.65 -39.21 10.60
N ASP A 755 -5.75 -38.39 10.10
CA ASP A 755 -4.35 -38.77 9.89
C ASP A 755 -3.47 -38.20 11.04
N ILE A 756 -2.38 -38.90 11.34
CA ILE A 756 -1.37 -38.47 12.29
C ILE A 756 -0.23 -37.82 11.54
N VAL A 757 0.17 -36.64 11.95
CA VAL A 757 1.40 -35.99 11.51
C VAL A 757 2.40 -36.05 12.65
N ILE A 758 3.49 -36.78 12.45
CA ILE A 758 4.62 -36.94 13.39
C ILE A 758 5.76 -36.05 12.88
N VAL A 759 6.31 -35.21 13.73
CA VAL A 759 7.40 -34.28 13.39
C VAL A 759 8.59 -34.59 14.29
N THR A 760 9.77 -34.72 13.70
CA THR A 760 11.04 -34.93 14.41
C THR A 760 11.75 -33.60 14.68
N ASP A 761 12.73 -33.62 15.58
CA ASP A 761 13.60 -32.50 15.91
C ASP A 761 14.43 -31.98 14.70
N ASN A 762 14.71 -32.84 13.71
CA ASN A 762 15.37 -32.48 12.45
C ASN A 762 14.41 -31.96 11.36
N GLY A 763 13.11 -31.75 11.69
CA GLY A 763 12.12 -31.23 10.74
C GLY A 763 11.57 -32.26 9.76
N THR A 764 11.85 -33.56 9.95
CA THR A 764 11.22 -34.64 9.17
C THR A 764 9.76 -34.78 9.55
N ILE A 765 8.87 -34.75 8.55
CA ILE A 765 7.43 -34.92 8.76
C ILE A 765 6.95 -36.23 8.13
N MET A 766 6.21 -37.01 8.90
CA MET A 766 5.53 -38.20 8.42
C MET A 766 4.03 -38.09 8.68
N LYS A 767 3.22 -38.24 7.64
CA LYS A 767 1.76 -38.34 7.74
C LYS A 767 1.35 -39.81 7.54
N MET A 768 0.54 -40.33 8.44
CA MET A 768 0.02 -41.72 8.36
C MET A 768 -1.43 -41.80 8.85
N PRO A 769 -2.26 -42.71 8.33
CA PRO A 769 -3.60 -42.93 8.82
C PRO A 769 -3.63 -43.37 10.29
N LEU A 770 -4.52 -42.78 11.09
CA LEU A 770 -4.67 -43.11 12.51
C LEU A 770 -5.02 -44.58 12.76
N ASN A 771 -5.81 -45.19 11.88
CA ASN A 771 -6.23 -46.61 11.99
C ASN A 771 -5.06 -47.61 11.92
N GLN A 772 -3.90 -47.19 11.46
CA GLN A 772 -2.67 -48.04 11.50
C GLN A 772 -1.99 -48.07 12.86
N VAL A 773 -2.39 -47.25 13.81
CA VAL A 773 -1.87 -47.29 15.18
C VAL A 773 -2.66 -48.33 15.99
N SER A 774 -1.96 -49.28 16.60
CA SER A 774 -2.57 -50.35 17.37
C SER A 774 -3.30 -49.85 18.62
N LEU A 775 -4.53 -50.30 18.81
CA LEU A 775 -5.29 -50.11 20.05
C LEU A 775 -4.75 -51.11 21.11
N LEU A 776 -4.22 -50.58 22.20
CA LEU A 776 -3.56 -51.37 23.25
C LEU A 776 -3.98 -50.93 24.64
N ARG A 777 -3.84 -51.80 25.62
CA ARG A 777 -4.13 -51.50 27.03
C ARG A 777 -3.14 -50.47 27.63
N ARG A 778 -3.55 -49.79 28.72
CA ARG A 778 -2.82 -48.67 29.30
C ARG A 778 -1.37 -48.95 29.70
N ALA A 779 -1.04 -50.14 30.19
CA ALA A 779 0.29 -50.48 30.73
C ALA A 779 1.25 -51.13 29.71
N THR A 780 0.99 -51.00 28.42
CA THR A 780 1.84 -51.54 27.34
C THR A 780 2.94 -50.51 26.91
N GLN A 781 3.95 -51.03 26.16
CA GLN A 781 5.06 -50.21 25.64
C GLN A 781 4.74 -49.45 24.34
N GLY A 782 3.61 -49.74 23.68
CA GLY A 782 3.31 -49.25 22.34
C GLY A 782 4.02 -50.03 21.23
N VAL A 783 3.75 -49.65 19.98
CA VAL A 783 4.39 -50.17 18.76
C VAL A 783 5.20 -49.09 18.07
N ARG A 784 6.18 -49.46 17.29
CA ARG A 784 6.96 -48.48 16.52
C ARG A 784 6.11 -47.89 15.40
N LEU A 785 5.97 -46.58 15.37
CA LEU A 785 5.21 -45.84 14.36
C LEU A 785 6.12 -45.26 13.26
N ILE A 786 7.29 -44.76 13.63
CA ILE A 786 8.26 -44.19 12.73
C ILE A 786 9.64 -44.78 12.93
N ASN A 787 10.38 -44.95 11.84
CA ASN A 787 11.80 -45.33 11.88
C ASN A 787 12.66 -44.05 11.89
N LEU A 788 13.18 -43.71 13.05
CA LEU A 788 14.05 -42.58 13.25
C LEU A 788 15.46 -42.88 12.76
N LYS A 789 16.09 -41.92 12.07
CA LYS A 789 17.46 -41.98 11.58
C LYS A 789 18.35 -41.09 12.44
N ASN A 790 19.65 -41.46 12.51
CA ASN A 790 20.69 -40.58 13.07
C ASN A 790 20.37 -39.97 14.47
N ASN A 791 19.83 -40.76 15.40
CA ASN A 791 19.43 -40.28 16.74
C ASN A 791 18.37 -39.22 16.76
N GLU A 792 17.58 -39.05 15.68
CA GLU A 792 16.40 -38.15 15.68
C GLU A 792 15.44 -38.55 16.81
N LEU A 793 14.78 -37.55 17.37
CA LEU A 793 13.72 -37.72 18.36
C LEU A 793 12.41 -37.14 17.84
N VAL A 794 11.29 -37.76 18.21
CA VAL A 794 9.98 -37.16 17.95
C VAL A 794 9.81 -35.93 18.82
N SER A 795 9.53 -34.82 18.18
CA SER A 795 9.35 -33.53 18.80
C SER A 795 7.89 -33.22 19.08
N THR A 796 7.02 -33.35 18.07
CA THR A 796 5.58 -33.05 18.21
C THR A 796 4.73 -33.96 17.34
N VAL A 797 3.44 -34.03 17.70
CA VAL A 797 2.44 -34.83 16.99
C VAL A 797 1.15 -34.02 16.85
N ALA A 798 0.59 -34.02 15.64
CA ALA A 798 -0.71 -33.43 15.35
C ALA A 798 -1.68 -34.45 14.75
N LEU A 799 -2.96 -34.24 14.98
CA LEU A 799 -4.03 -34.95 14.27
C LEU A 799 -4.62 -34.00 13.24
N VAL A 800 -4.78 -34.45 12.00
CA VAL A 800 -5.35 -33.65 10.89
C VAL A 800 -6.51 -34.42 10.28
N THR A 801 -7.56 -33.77 9.85
CA THR A 801 -8.68 -34.36 9.12
C THR A 801 -8.21 -34.98 7.81
N LYS A 802 -8.72 -36.13 7.50
CA LYS A 802 -8.48 -36.81 6.22
C LYS A 802 -9.20 -36.04 5.12
N GLU A 803 -8.49 -35.68 4.05
CA GLU A 803 -9.09 -35.08 2.88
C GLU A 803 -9.91 -36.13 2.14
N GLU A 804 -11.16 -35.79 1.76
CA GLU A 804 -11.92 -36.56 0.78
C GLU A 804 -11.15 -36.50 -0.55
N GLU A 805 -10.70 -37.62 -1.07
CA GLU A 805 -10.23 -37.70 -2.45
C GLU A 805 -11.44 -37.43 -3.35
N ASP A 806 -11.47 -36.25 -3.96
CA ASP A 806 -12.35 -36.01 -5.10
C ASP A 806 -11.98 -36.98 -6.22
N ASN A 807 -12.86 -37.96 -6.44
CA ASN A 807 -12.83 -38.92 -7.54
C ASN A 807 -13.08 -38.21 -8.89
#